data_66a2575645900419ea73074504301cad
#
_entry.id   66a2575645900419ea73074504301cad
#
_cell.length_a   1.000
_cell.length_b   1.000
_cell.length_c   1.000
_cell.angle_alpha   90.00
_cell.angle_beta   90.00
_cell.angle_gamma   90.00
#
_symmetry.space_group_name_H-M   'P 1'
#
loop_
_entity.id
_entity.type
_entity.pdbx_description
1 polymer ?
#
loop_
_entity_poly.entity_id
_entity_poly.type
_entity_poly.pdbx_seq_one_letter_code
_entity_poly.pdbx_strand_id
1 'polypeptide(L)'
;MVEHYPFKIHSDFEPQGDQPQAIKEIVEGIKAGKRHQTLLGATGTGKTFTMSNVIKEVGKPTLIIAHNKTLAGQLYSEFKEFFPENRVEYFVSYYDYYQPEAYVPSTDTFIEKDASINDEIDQLRHSATSALFERDDVIIIASVSCIYGLGNPEEYKDLVVSVRVGMEMDRSELLRKLVDVQYTRNDIDFQRGTFRVRGDVVEIFPASKEELCIRVEFFGDEIDRIREVNYLTGEVLKEREHFAIFPASHFVTREEKLKVAIERIEKELEERLKELRDENKLLEAQRLEQRTNYDLEMMREMGFCSGIENYSVHLTLRPLGSTPYTLLDYFGDDWLIMIDESHVTLPQFRGMYNGDRARKQVLVDHGFRLPSALDNRPLKFEEFEEKTKQLVYVSATPGPYEIEHTDKMVEQIIRPTGLLDPKIEVRPTENQIDDLLSEIQTRVERNERVLVTTLTKKMSEDLTTYMKEAGIKVNYLHSEIKTLERIEIIRDLRMDTYDVIVGINLLREGIDIPEVSLVVILDADKEGFLRSNRSLIQTIGRAARNDKGEVIMYADKMTDSMKYAIDETQRRREIQMKHNEKHGITPKTINKKIHDLISANVENDENNDKAQTVIPKKMTKKERQKTIDNIEKEMKQAAKDLDFEKATELRDMLFELKAEG
;
A
#
# COMPACT_ATOMS: atom_id res chain seq x y z
N MET A 1 -28.80 7.35 -5.36
CA MET A 1 -28.34 7.79 -6.71
C MET A 1 -26.90 8.17 -6.53
N VAL A 2 -26.01 7.71 -7.42
CA VAL A 2 -24.59 8.09 -7.41
C VAL A 2 -24.51 9.56 -7.78
N GLU A 3 -23.81 10.37 -6.98
CA GLU A 3 -23.63 11.79 -7.25
C GLU A 3 -22.56 11.98 -8.32
N HIS A 4 -22.83 12.83 -9.31
CA HIS A 4 -21.95 13.09 -10.44
C HIS A 4 -21.13 14.37 -10.26
N TYR A 5 -19.81 14.23 -10.20
CA TYR A 5 -18.85 15.33 -10.07
C TYR A 5 -17.75 15.23 -11.14
N PRO A 6 -17.38 16.36 -11.79
CA PRO A 6 -16.24 16.36 -12.69
C PRO A 6 -14.91 16.25 -11.92
N PHE A 7 -13.93 15.56 -12.49
CA PHE A 7 -12.58 15.60 -11.96
C PHE A 7 -11.92 16.96 -12.21
N LYS A 8 -11.38 17.57 -11.15
CA LYS A 8 -10.71 18.88 -11.21
C LYS A 8 -9.30 18.75 -10.65
N ILE A 9 -8.30 19.06 -11.48
CA ILE A 9 -6.90 19.10 -11.05
C ILE A 9 -6.58 20.49 -10.50
N HIS A 10 -5.98 20.51 -9.31
CA HIS A 10 -5.35 21.67 -8.72
C HIS A 10 -3.84 21.49 -8.82
N SER A 11 -3.16 22.30 -9.59
CA SER A 11 -1.72 22.25 -9.78
C SER A 11 -1.19 23.61 -10.27
N ASP A 12 -0.02 23.98 -9.74
CA ASP A 12 0.72 25.15 -10.22
C ASP A 12 1.47 24.84 -11.55
N PHE A 13 1.41 23.59 -12.02
CA PHE A 13 2.11 23.14 -13.21
C PHE A 13 1.11 22.83 -14.33
N GLU A 14 1.53 23.15 -15.55
CA GLU A 14 0.89 22.69 -16.78
C GLU A 14 1.69 21.53 -17.40
N PRO A 15 1.05 20.64 -18.18
CA PRO A 15 1.75 19.59 -18.90
C PRO A 15 2.85 20.12 -19.82
N GLN A 16 4.07 19.62 -19.69
CA GLN A 16 5.26 20.04 -20.43
C GLN A 16 6.00 18.84 -21.06
N GLY A 17 6.91 19.13 -21.97
CA GLY A 17 7.71 18.12 -22.65
C GLY A 17 6.83 17.18 -23.47
N ASP A 18 6.93 15.87 -23.21
CA ASP A 18 6.13 14.85 -23.89
C ASP A 18 4.75 14.65 -23.25
N GLN A 19 4.48 15.24 -22.07
CA GLN A 19 3.24 15.03 -21.33
C GLN A 19 1.98 15.39 -22.15
N PRO A 20 1.90 16.54 -22.85
CA PRO A 20 0.70 16.88 -23.63
C PRO A 20 0.37 15.85 -24.69
N GLN A 21 1.38 15.35 -25.39
CA GLN A 21 1.22 14.31 -26.43
C GLN A 21 0.84 12.98 -25.79
N ALA A 22 1.50 12.59 -24.70
CA ALA A 22 1.22 11.33 -24.00
C ALA A 22 -0.22 11.30 -23.47
N ILE A 23 -0.69 12.38 -22.83
CA ILE A 23 -2.05 12.54 -22.35
C ILE A 23 -3.03 12.36 -23.52
N LYS A 24 -2.84 13.13 -24.59
CA LYS A 24 -3.70 13.09 -25.76
C LYS A 24 -3.80 11.69 -26.35
N GLU A 25 -2.67 11.03 -26.56
CA GLU A 25 -2.61 9.72 -27.21
C GLU A 25 -3.28 8.62 -26.36
N ILE A 26 -3.09 8.65 -25.02
CA ILE A 26 -3.73 7.69 -24.12
C ILE A 26 -5.24 7.94 -24.06
N VAL A 27 -5.67 9.20 -23.93
CA VAL A 27 -7.09 9.57 -23.90
C VAL A 27 -7.81 9.17 -25.20
N GLU A 28 -7.20 9.43 -26.36
CA GLU A 28 -7.74 9.01 -27.66
C GLU A 28 -7.85 7.49 -27.74
N GLY A 29 -6.86 6.76 -27.24
CA GLY A 29 -6.88 5.30 -27.19
C GLY A 29 -8.01 4.76 -26.29
N ILE A 30 -8.21 5.36 -25.10
CA ILE A 30 -9.31 5.00 -24.19
C ILE A 30 -10.67 5.26 -24.86
N LYS A 31 -10.84 6.44 -25.45
CA LYS A 31 -12.09 6.81 -26.17
C LYS A 31 -12.36 5.94 -27.39
N ALA A 32 -11.31 5.43 -28.03
CA ALA A 32 -11.40 4.47 -29.14
C ALA A 32 -11.64 3.01 -28.68
N GLY A 33 -11.76 2.77 -27.38
CA GLY A 33 -12.03 1.45 -26.82
C GLY A 33 -10.81 0.50 -26.80
N LYS A 34 -9.58 1.02 -26.95
CA LYS A 34 -8.37 0.20 -26.82
C LYS A 34 -8.28 -0.40 -25.43
N ARG A 35 -7.99 -1.70 -25.36
CA ARG A 35 -7.95 -2.42 -24.10
C ARG A 35 -6.65 -2.21 -23.36
N HIS A 36 -5.52 -2.30 -24.04
CA HIS A 36 -4.19 -2.26 -23.44
C HIS A 36 -3.37 -1.11 -24.02
N GLN A 37 -2.93 -0.21 -23.18
CA GLN A 37 -2.02 0.87 -23.56
C GLN A 37 -0.86 0.94 -22.59
N THR A 38 0.32 1.28 -23.07
CA THR A 38 1.51 1.40 -22.21
C THR A 38 2.09 2.80 -22.30
N LEU A 39 2.23 3.45 -21.15
CA LEU A 39 3.03 4.65 -20.95
C LEU A 39 4.46 4.26 -20.59
N LEU A 40 5.38 4.31 -21.56
CA LEU A 40 6.80 4.17 -21.35
C LEU A 40 7.35 5.52 -20.88
N GLY A 41 7.37 5.73 -19.55
CA GLY A 41 7.81 6.99 -18.97
C GLY A 41 9.17 6.86 -18.29
N ALA A 42 10.18 7.57 -18.80
CA ALA A 42 11.48 7.61 -18.16
C ALA A 42 11.37 8.13 -16.71
N THR A 43 12.33 7.79 -15.86
CA THR A 43 12.34 8.26 -14.48
C THR A 43 12.39 9.78 -14.44
N GLY A 44 11.49 10.42 -13.66
CA GLY A 44 11.46 11.87 -13.50
C GLY A 44 10.73 12.67 -14.58
N THR A 45 10.00 12.00 -15.47
CA THR A 45 9.21 12.69 -16.50
C THR A 45 7.83 13.17 -16.02
N GLY A 46 7.46 12.91 -14.75
CA GLY A 46 6.17 13.30 -14.20
C GLY A 46 5.03 12.36 -14.62
N LYS A 47 5.25 11.05 -14.60
CA LYS A 47 4.24 10.03 -14.94
C LYS A 47 2.94 10.20 -14.12
N THR A 48 3.05 10.47 -12.82
CA THR A 48 1.90 10.70 -11.94
C THR A 48 1.03 11.86 -12.43
N PHE A 49 1.65 12.95 -12.84
CA PHE A 49 0.93 14.12 -13.37
C PHE A 49 0.26 13.81 -14.72
N THR A 50 0.90 12.99 -15.56
CA THR A 50 0.30 12.50 -16.82
C THR A 50 -0.92 11.62 -16.52
N MET A 51 -0.82 10.68 -15.56
CA MET A 51 -1.96 9.85 -15.14
C MET A 51 -3.12 10.71 -14.64
N SER A 52 -2.83 11.72 -13.81
CA SER A 52 -3.86 12.63 -13.28
C SER A 52 -4.60 13.37 -14.39
N ASN A 53 -3.87 13.89 -15.37
CA ASN A 53 -4.49 14.58 -16.51
C ASN A 53 -5.31 13.62 -17.41
N VAL A 54 -4.86 12.37 -17.59
CA VAL A 54 -5.64 11.34 -18.31
C VAL A 54 -6.97 11.08 -17.58
N ILE A 55 -6.94 10.92 -16.25
CA ILE A 55 -8.15 10.70 -15.43
C ILE A 55 -9.12 11.86 -15.58
N LYS A 56 -8.62 13.09 -15.48
CA LYS A 56 -9.44 14.31 -15.66
C LYS A 56 -10.13 14.34 -17.03
N GLU A 57 -9.40 14.04 -18.12
CA GLU A 57 -9.92 14.10 -19.49
C GLU A 57 -10.87 12.94 -19.85
N VAL A 58 -10.70 11.79 -19.19
CA VAL A 58 -11.53 10.60 -19.41
C VAL A 58 -12.79 10.63 -18.54
N GLY A 59 -12.70 11.15 -17.32
CA GLY A 59 -13.84 11.32 -16.43
C GLY A 59 -14.43 10.03 -15.88
N LYS A 60 -13.62 8.95 -15.73
CA LYS A 60 -14.07 7.64 -15.24
C LYS A 60 -13.55 7.35 -13.83
N PRO A 61 -14.32 6.64 -13.00
CA PRO A 61 -13.79 6.06 -11.78
C PRO A 61 -12.52 5.27 -12.11
N THR A 62 -11.47 5.45 -11.33
CA THR A 62 -10.16 4.90 -11.67
C THR A 62 -9.55 4.15 -10.50
N LEU A 63 -9.05 2.95 -10.77
CA LEU A 63 -8.21 2.17 -9.87
C LEU A 63 -6.74 2.29 -10.30
N ILE A 64 -5.90 2.76 -9.40
CA ILE A 64 -4.44 2.81 -9.59
C ILE A 64 -3.81 1.76 -8.71
N ILE A 65 -3.05 0.85 -9.28
CA ILE A 65 -2.44 -0.27 -8.56
C ILE A 65 -0.94 -0.08 -8.50
N ALA A 66 -0.39 -0.10 -7.29
CA ALA A 66 1.03 -0.07 -7.00
C ALA A 66 1.49 -1.41 -6.38
N HIS A 67 2.74 -1.79 -6.59
CA HIS A 67 3.26 -3.09 -6.15
C HIS A 67 3.53 -3.19 -4.64
N ASN A 68 3.59 -2.09 -3.90
CA ASN A 68 3.78 -2.07 -2.44
C ASN A 68 3.04 -0.91 -1.75
N LYS A 69 2.92 -1.00 -0.41
CA LYS A 69 2.22 0.01 0.42
C LYS A 69 2.90 1.39 0.37
N THR A 70 4.23 1.44 0.34
CA THR A 70 4.99 2.71 0.36
C THR A 70 4.73 3.53 -0.90
N LEU A 71 4.82 2.88 -2.08
CA LEU A 71 4.52 3.55 -3.34
C LEU A 71 3.03 3.94 -3.42
N ALA A 72 2.13 3.06 -2.97
CA ALA A 72 0.71 3.37 -2.90
C ALA A 72 0.43 4.59 -2.01
N GLY A 73 1.09 4.69 -0.84
CA GLY A 73 0.98 5.85 0.05
C GLY A 73 1.49 7.15 -0.58
N GLN A 74 2.63 7.09 -1.27
CA GLN A 74 3.17 8.24 -1.99
C GLN A 74 2.20 8.71 -3.10
N LEU A 75 1.70 7.79 -3.93
CA LEU A 75 0.71 8.11 -4.96
C LEU A 75 -0.57 8.68 -4.35
N TYR A 76 -1.04 8.12 -3.24
CA TYR A 76 -2.22 8.61 -2.54
C TYR A 76 -2.07 10.07 -2.13
N SER A 77 -0.93 10.45 -1.51
CA SER A 77 -0.65 11.85 -1.16
C SER A 77 -0.60 12.75 -2.40
N GLU A 78 0.13 12.35 -3.45
CA GLU A 78 0.24 13.14 -4.69
C GLU A 78 -1.14 13.32 -5.36
N PHE A 79 -1.96 12.27 -5.43
CA PHE A 79 -3.30 12.37 -6.02
C PHE A 79 -4.26 13.19 -5.16
N LYS A 80 -4.18 13.16 -3.83
CA LYS A 80 -4.94 14.05 -2.95
C LYS A 80 -4.60 15.53 -3.16
N GLU A 81 -3.33 15.85 -3.38
CA GLU A 81 -2.92 17.21 -3.73
C GLU A 81 -3.48 17.64 -5.08
N PHE A 82 -3.47 16.75 -6.09
CA PHE A 82 -4.01 17.07 -7.41
C PHE A 82 -5.55 17.14 -7.43
N PHE A 83 -6.24 16.36 -6.63
CA PHE A 83 -7.71 16.25 -6.62
C PHE A 83 -8.33 16.51 -5.25
N PRO A 84 -8.15 17.70 -4.64
CA PRO A 84 -8.66 17.98 -3.29
C PRO A 84 -10.19 18.02 -3.20
N GLU A 85 -10.90 18.26 -4.30
CA GLU A 85 -12.37 18.30 -4.36
C GLU A 85 -12.99 16.94 -4.71
N ASN A 86 -12.20 16.00 -5.25
CA ASN A 86 -12.67 14.69 -5.67
C ASN A 86 -12.37 13.61 -4.61
N ARG A 87 -12.95 12.44 -4.77
CA ARG A 87 -12.76 11.33 -3.84
C ARG A 87 -11.51 10.53 -4.18
N VAL A 88 -10.42 10.82 -3.49
CA VAL A 88 -9.20 10.02 -3.56
C VAL A 88 -9.14 9.12 -2.34
N GLU A 89 -9.11 7.82 -2.56
CA GLU A 89 -9.25 6.79 -1.54
C GLU A 89 -8.04 5.85 -1.55
N TYR A 90 -7.80 5.18 -0.40
CA TYR A 90 -6.65 4.30 -0.20
C TYR A 90 -7.08 2.89 0.15
N PHE A 91 -6.58 1.90 -0.58
CA PHE A 91 -6.96 0.51 -0.39
C PHE A 91 -5.75 -0.42 -0.42
N VAL A 92 -5.15 -0.65 0.73
CA VAL A 92 -4.00 -1.56 0.89
C VAL A 92 -4.31 -2.65 1.92
N SER A 93 -3.40 -3.57 2.15
CA SER A 93 -3.55 -4.55 3.23
C SER A 93 -3.60 -3.84 4.59
N TYR A 94 -4.63 -4.10 5.37
CA TYR A 94 -4.84 -3.50 6.71
C TYR A 94 -4.02 -4.17 7.84
N TYR A 95 -3.18 -5.15 7.50
CA TYR A 95 -2.30 -5.78 8.49
C TYR A 95 -1.00 -4.99 8.66
N ASP A 96 -0.67 -4.59 9.89
CA ASP A 96 0.67 -4.11 10.27
C ASP A 96 1.64 -5.27 10.36
N TYR A 97 1.17 -6.38 10.94
CA TYR A 97 1.85 -7.66 10.98
C TYR A 97 0.91 -8.75 10.49
N TYR A 98 1.40 -9.65 9.66
CA TYR A 98 0.64 -10.78 9.16
C TYR A 98 1.49 -12.03 9.02
N GLN A 99 1.23 -13.00 9.88
CA GLN A 99 1.73 -14.36 9.75
C GLN A 99 0.58 -15.26 9.31
N PRO A 100 0.58 -15.74 8.06
CA PRO A 100 -0.47 -16.63 7.60
C PRO A 100 -0.40 -17.97 8.30
N GLU A 101 -1.56 -18.58 8.52
CA GLU A 101 -1.66 -19.97 8.95
C GLU A 101 -0.90 -20.89 7.97
N ALA A 102 -0.05 -21.76 8.49
CA ALA A 102 0.74 -22.69 7.69
C ALA A 102 1.03 -23.98 8.44
N TYR A 103 1.32 -25.05 7.71
CA TYR A 103 1.79 -26.29 8.26
C TYR A 103 3.06 -26.75 7.57
N VAL A 104 4.05 -27.18 8.35
CA VAL A 104 5.33 -27.70 7.87
C VAL A 104 5.38 -29.22 8.14
N PRO A 105 5.08 -30.07 7.16
CA PRO A 105 4.98 -31.52 7.36
C PRO A 105 6.26 -32.16 7.85
N SER A 106 7.44 -31.66 7.43
CA SER A 106 8.74 -32.21 7.79
C SER A 106 9.07 -32.12 9.30
N THR A 107 8.49 -31.15 9.99
CA THR A 107 8.70 -30.88 11.42
C THR A 107 7.43 -31.08 12.25
N ASP A 108 6.32 -31.48 11.63
CA ASP A 108 4.96 -31.56 12.24
C ASP A 108 4.62 -30.25 13.00
N THR A 109 4.95 -29.10 12.39
CA THR A 109 4.75 -27.80 13.03
C THR A 109 3.60 -27.07 12.39
N PHE A 110 2.54 -26.82 13.18
CA PHE A 110 1.45 -25.94 12.81
C PHE A 110 1.76 -24.51 13.26
N ILE A 111 1.68 -23.58 12.34
CA ILE A 111 1.86 -22.14 12.57
C ILE A 111 0.46 -21.53 12.57
N GLU A 112 0.03 -21.04 13.72
CA GLU A 112 -1.22 -20.31 13.82
C GLU A 112 -1.18 -18.98 13.05
N LYS A 113 -2.35 -18.56 12.55
CA LYS A 113 -2.49 -17.21 12.00
C LYS A 113 -2.28 -16.20 13.13
N ASP A 114 -1.31 -15.31 12.94
CA ASP A 114 -1.09 -14.17 13.82
C ASP A 114 -1.13 -12.89 12.99
N ALA A 115 -1.92 -11.91 13.43
CA ALA A 115 -2.11 -10.69 12.67
C ALA A 115 -2.50 -9.54 13.59
N SER A 116 -1.89 -8.39 13.39
CA SER A 116 -2.35 -7.11 13.95
C SER A 116 -3.01 -6.27 12.85
N ILE A 117 -4.19 -5.78 13.15
CA ILE A 117 -4.97 -4.93 12.25
C ILE A 117 -4.65 -3.48 12.54
N ASN A 118 -4.41 -2.71 11.50
CA ASN A 118 -4.31 -1.26 11.56
C ASN A 118 -5.72 -0.67 11.34
N ASP A 119 -6.28 -0.09 12.38
CA ASP A 119 -7.66 0.43 12.38
C ASP A 119 -7.83 1.61 11.41
N GLU A 120 -6.80 2.44 11.23
CA GLU A 120 -6.81 3.56 10.28
C GLU A 120 -6.86 3.05 8.84
N ILE A 121 -6.03 2.07 8.48
CA ILE A 121 -6.06 1.47 7.14
C ILE A 121 -7.37 0.73 6.90
N ASP A 122 -7.93 0.07 7.91
CA ASP A 122 -9.23 -0.58 7.80
C ASP A 122 -10.35 0.44 7.55
N GLN A 123 -10.34 1.57 8.24
CA GLN A 123 -11.24 2.70 8.01
C GLN A 123 -11.13 3.23 6.57
N LEU A 124 -9.91 3.42 6.04
CA LEU A 124 -9.69 3.88 4.67
C LEU A 124 -10.21 2.86 3.64
N ARG A 125 -10.12 1.56 3.91
CA ARG A 125 -10.70 0.52 3.05
C ARG A 125 -12.23 0.59 3.01
N HIS A 126 -12.88 0.80 4.15
CA HIS A 126 -14.33 1.04 4.22
C HIS A 126 -14.73 2.32 3.51
N SER A 127 -13.92 3.38 3.63
CA SER A 127 -14.11 4.64 2.88
C SER A 127 -14.06 4.40 1.37
N ALA A 128 -13.07 3.65 0.89
CA ALA A 128 -12.90 3.35 -0.53
C ALA A 128 -14.09 2.57 -1.12
N THR A 129 -14.59 1.54 -0.42
CA THR A 129 -15.72 0.74 -0.90
C THR A 129 -17.03 1.54 -0.86
N SER A 130 -17.29 2.33 0.18
CA SER A 130 -18.49 3.16 0.26
C SER A 130 -18.48 4.26 -0.78
N ALA A 131 -17.32 4.89 -1.05
CA ALA A 131 -17.20 5.96 -2.03
C ALA A 131 -17.67 5.54 -3.43
N LEU A 132 -17.39 4.30 -3.85
CA LEU A 132 -17.82 3.76 -5.15
C LEU A 132 -19.35 3.66 -5.31
N PHE A 133 -20.10 3.61 -4.22
CA PHE A 133 -21.56 3.60 -4.23
C PHE A 133 -22.17 4.99 -4.06
N GLU A 134 -21.40 5.94 -3.54
CA GLU A 134 -21.83 7.31 -3.29
C GLU A 134 -21.58 8.26 -4.47
N ARG A 135 -20.39 8.14 -5.12
CA ARG A 135 -19.91 9.11 -6.12
C ARG A 135 -19.28 8.39 -7.31
N ASP A 136 -19.19 9.08 -8.45
CA ASP A 136 -18.55 8.59 -9.67
C ASP A 136 -17.16 9.20 -9.93
N ASP A 137 -16.78 10.24 -9.20
CA ASP A 137 -15.47 10.89 -9.28
C ASP A 137 -14.47 10.29 -8.28
N VAL A 138 -14.35 8.96 -8.29
CA VAL A 138 -13.54 8.21 -7.32
C VAL A 138 -12.22 7.74 -7.94
N ILE A 139 -11.12 8.02 -7.26
CA ILE A 139 -9.80 7.49 -7.57
C ILE A 139 -9.37 6.63 -6.39
N ILE A 140 -9.17 5.34 -6.60
CA ILE A 140 -8.66 4.44 -5.56
C ILE A 140 -7.21 4.09 -5.85
N ILE A 141 -6.32 4.40 -4.91
CA ILE A 141 -4.94 3.95 -4.94
C ILE A 141 -4.84 2.68 -4.10
N ALA A 142 -4.50 1.57 -4.75
CA ALA A 142 -4.44 0.26 -4.11
C ALA A 142 -3.07 -0.41 -4.24
N SER A 143 -2.76 -1.27 -3.29
CA SER A 143 -1.71 -2.27 -3.49
C SER A 143 -2.29 -3.52 -4.15
N VAL A 144 -1.45 -4.50 -4.44
CA VAL A 144 -1.89 -5.81 -5.00
C VAL A 144 -2.94 -6.50 -4.12
N SER A 145 -3.14 -6.06 -2.88
CA SER A 145 -4.23 -6.56 -2.01
C SER A 145 -5.63 -6.38 -2.60
N CYS A 146 -5.82 -5.53 -3.59
CA CYS A 146 -7.10 -5.32 -4.27
C CYS A 146 -7.64 -6.56 -5.01
N ILE A 147 -6.79 -7.54 -5.33
CA ILE A 147 -7.20 -8.80 -5.96
C ILE A 147 -7.59 -9.89 -4.97
N TYR A 148 -7.49 -9.64 -3.66
CA TYR A 148 -7.96 -10.58 -2.63
C TYR A 148 -9.45 -10.47 -2.41
N GLY A 149 -10.03 -11.59 -1.91
CA GLY A 149 -11.46 -11.70 -1.66
C GLY A 149 -12.02 -10.60 -0.76
N LEU A 150 -13.14 -10.03 -1.19
CA LEU A 150 -14.05 -9.17 -0.42
C LEU A 150 -15.44 -9.78 -0.40
N GLY A 151 -16.34 -9.19 0.38
CA GLY A 151 -17.75 -9.52 0.35
C GLY A 151 -18.41 -9.26 -1.02
N ASN A 152 -19.61 -9.79 -1.22
CA ASN A 152 -20.38 -9.54 -2.43
C ASN A 152 -20.81 -8.05 -2.49
N PRO A 153 -20.46 -7.29 -3.53
CA PRO A 153 -20.80 -5.86 -3.63
C PRO A 153 -22.31 -5.60 -3.68
N GLU A 154 -23.10 -6.49 -4.28
CA GLU A 154 -24.56 -6.35 -4.30
C GLU A 154 -25.14 -6.50 -2.90
N GLU A 155 -24.68 -7.50 -2.13
CA GLU A 155 -25.11 -7.67 -0.74
C GLU A 155 -24.67 -6.50 0.13
N TYR A 156 -23.44 -6.02 -0.05
CA TYR A 156 -22.94 -4.85 0.66
C TYR A 156 -23.79 -3.60 0.40
N LYS A 157 -24.24 -3.41 -0.84
CA LYS A 157 -25.13 -2.32 -1.25
C LYS A 157 -26.55 -2.49 -0.71
N ASP A 158 -27.09 -3.70 -0.77
CA ASP A 158 -28.46 -4.02 -0.32
C ASP A 158 -28.63 -3.89 1.20
N LEU A 159 -27.53 -4.06 1.94
CA LEU A 159 -27.49 -3.95 3.40
C LEU A 159 -27.29 -2.52 3.91
N VAL A 160 -27.21 -1.53 3.02
CA VAL A 160 -27.09 -0.11 3.41
C VAL A 160 -28.36 0.30 4.17
N VAL A 161 -28.17 0.81 5.39
CA VAL A 161 -29.27 1.38 6.18
C VAL A 161 -29.44 2.84 5.79
N SER A 162 -30.50 3.14 5.08
CA SER A 162 -30.85 4.49 4.63
C SER A 162 -31.74 5.17 5.67
N VAL A 163 -31.36 6.34 6.15
CA VAL A 163 -32.15 7.18 7.04
C VAL A 163 -32.43 8.53 6.37
N ARG A 164 -33.66 9.03 6.52
CA ARG A 164 -34.08 10.30 5.93
C ARG A 164 -34.95 11.07 6.91
N VAL A 165 -34.83 12.39 6.94
CA VAL A 165 -35.71 13.29 7.72
C VAL A 165 -37.16 13.10 7.25
N GLY A 166 -38.08 12.99 8.18
CA GLY A 166 -39.50 12.72 7.92
C GLY A 166 -39.82 11.24 7.61
N MET A 167 -38.87 10.34 7.76
CA MET A 167 -39.11 8.91 7.55
C MET A 167 -39.78 8.30 8.76
N GLU A 168 -40.91 7.63 8.56
CA GLU A 168 -41.56 6.79 9.57
C GLU A 168 -40.70 5.54 9.79
N MET A 169 -40.06 5.48 10.92
CA MET A 169 -39.22 4.35 11.38
C MET A 169 -39.14 4.38 12.90
N ASP A 170 -39.57 3.31 13.54
CA ASP A 170 -39.36 3.14 14.99
C ASP A 170 -37.86 3.03 15.31
N ARG A 171 -37.44 3.70 16.39
CA ARG A 171 -36.06 3.63 16.87
C ARG A 171 -35.57 2.21 17.01
N SER A 172 -36.38 1.28 17.54
CA SER A 172 -36.02 -0.14 17.70
C SER A 172 -35.80 -0.85 16.36
N GLU A 173 -36.47 -0.40 15.31
CA GLU A 173 -36.23 -0.89 13.95
C GLU A 173 -34.84 -0.45 13.45
N LEU A 174 -34.48 0.83 13.64
CA LEU A 174 -33.15 1.30 13.30
C LEU A 174 -32.06 0.52 14.06
N LEU A 175 -32.24 0.29 15.36
CA LEU A 175 -31.27 -0.47 16.15
C LEU A 175 -31.09 -1.90 15.66
N ARG A 176 -32.17 -2.58 15.28
CA ARG A 176 -32.09 -3.93 14.67
C ARG A 176 -31.32 -3.91 13.35
N LYS A 177 -31.65 -2.97 12.45
CA LYS A 177 -30.96 -2.80 11.17
C LYS A 177 -29.46 -2.54 11.37
N LEU A 178 -29.07 -1.77 12.38
CA LEU A 178 -27.64 -1.51 12.69
C LEU A 178 -26.92 -2.81 13.14
N VAL A 179 -27.56 -3.62 13.97
CA VAL A 179 -27.02 -4.93 14.38
C VAL A 179 -26.90 -5.86 13.17
N ASP A 180 -27.90 -5.89 12.30
CA ASP A 180 -27.89 -6.72 11.08
C ASP A 180 -26.71 -6.37 10.15
N VAL A 181 -26.26 -5.11 10.16
CA VAL A 181 -25.11 -4.65 9.37
C VAL A 181 -23.81 -4.57 10.18
N GLN A 182 -23.76 -5.35 11.28
CA GLN A 182 -22.58 -5.60 12.11
C GLN A 182 -22.09 -4.39 12.95
N TYR A 183 -22.96 -3.42 13.24
CA TYR A 183 -22.67 -2.44 14.28
C TYR A 183 -22.98 -3.03 15.64
N THR A 184 -22.11 -2.75 16.61
CA THR A 184 -22.33 -3.16 18.01
C THR A 184 -22.78 -1.99 18.86
N ARG A 185 -23.71 -2.24 19.81
CA ARG A 185 -24.10 -1.22 20.77
C ARG A 185 -23.02 -1.07 21.82
N ASN A 186 -22.48 0.13 21.96
CA ASN A 186 -21.54 0.47 23.01
C ASN A 186 -21.81 1.90 23.51
N ASP A 187 -22.44 2.00 24.71
CA ASP A 187 -22.81 3.29 25.29
C ASP A 187 -21.65 3.93 26.08
N ILE A 188 -20.56 3.18 26.32
CA ILE A 188 -19.41 3.61 27.14
C ILE A 188 -18.22 3.96 26.25
N ASP A 189 -17.78 3.01 25.45
CA ASP A 189 -16.64 3.15 24.54
C ASP A 189 -17.19 3.32 23.12
N PHE A 190 -17.38 4.57 22.71
CA PHE A 190 -17.98 4.93 21.44
C PHE A 190 -16.90 5.08 20.37
N GLN A 191 -16.74 4.03 19.62
CA GLN A 191 -15.71 3.92 18.58
C GLN A 191 -16.30 3.51 17.24
N ARG A 192 -15.50 3.50 16.21
CA ARG A 192 -15.84 3.14 14.83
C ARG A 192 -16.55 1.77 14.77
N GLY A 193 -17.64 1.67 14.01
CA GLY A 193 -18.46 0.44 13.91
C GLY A 193 -19.37 0.21 15.12
N THR A 194 -19.53 1.20 16.00
CA THR A 194 -20.48 1.12 17.12
C THR A 194 -21.61 2.14 17.01
N PHE A 195 -22.67 1.92 17.79
CA PHE A 195 -23.71 2.90 18.00
C PHE A 195 -24.05 3.00 19.49
N ARG A 196 -24.53 4.15 19.92
CA ARG A 196 -25.04 4.38 21.28
C ARG A 196 -26.41 5.03 21.25
N VAL A 197 -27.16 4.85 22.34
CA VAL A 197 -28.55 5.33 22.43
C VAL A 197 -28.72 6.15 23.70
N ARG A 198 -29.25 7.39 23.54
CA ARG A 198 -29.55 8.28 24.67
C ARG A 198 -30.93 8.88 24.46
N GLY A 199 -31.95 8.34 25.16
CA GLY A 199 -33.33 8.74 24.96
C GLY A 199 -33.80 8.50 23.53
N ASP A 200 -34.26 9.53 22.86
CA ASP A 200 -34.74 9.48 21.47
C ASP A 200 -33.63 9.78 20.45
N VAL A 201 -32.38 9.75 20.87
CA VAL A 201 -31.20 9.99 20.03
C VAL A 201 -30.40 8.72 19.85
N VAL A 202 -30.09 8.40 18.59
CA VAL A 202 -29.17 7.32 18.21
C VAL A 202 -27.94 7.96 17.57
N GLU A 203 -26.78 7.75 18.15
CA GLU A 203 -25.50 8.15 17.59
C GLU A 203 -24.80 6.93 17.00
N ILE A 204 -24.36 7.05 15.74
CA ILE A 204 -23.78 5.97 14.97
C ILE A 204 -22.40 6.43 14.53
N PHE A 205 -21.35 5.63 14.78
CA PHE A 205 -20.01 5.91 14.32
C PHE A 205 -19.73 5.05 13.07
N PRO A 206 -19.82 5.62 11.85
CA PRO A 206 -19.64 4.86 10.63
C PRO A 206 -18.27 4.22 10.53
N ALA A 207 -18.19 2.99 10.01
CA ALA A 207 -16.93 2.28 9.80
C ALA A 207 -15.95 3.01 8.86
N SER A 208 -16.48 3.86 7.98
CA SER A 208 -15.74 4.63 6.97
C SER A 208 -15.26 6.02 7.43
N LYS A 209 -15.56 6.43 8.68
CA LYS A 209 -15.25 7.78 9.18
C LYS A 209 -14.27 7.71 10.35
N GLU A 210 -13.44 8.75 10.50
CA GLU A 210 -12.40 8.85 11.52
C GLU A 210 -12.89 9.59 12.78
N GLU A 211 -13.45 10.78 12.62
CA GLU A 211 -13.87 11.64 13.74
C GLU A 211 -15.36 12.01 13.73
N LEU A 212 -16.09 11.48 12.77
CA LEU A 212 -17.44 11.90 12.50
C LEU A 212 -18.44 10.83 12.88
N CYS A 213 -19.41 11.16 13.75
CA CYS A 213 -20.56 10.34 14.02
C CYS A 213 -21.84 10.94 13.43
N ILE A 214 -22.82 10.09 13.18
CA ILE A 214 -24.14 10.47 12.69
C ILE A 214 -25.11 10.40 13.86
N ARG A 215 -25.71 11.53 14.17
CA ARG A 215 -26.75 11.66 15.19
C ARG A 215 -28.11 11.67 14.51
N VAL A 216 -28.92 10.66 14.80
CA VAL A 216 -30.31 10.54 14.35
C VAL A 216 -31.22 10.82 15.53
N GLU A 217 -32.06 11.86 15.43
CA GLU A 217 -32.98 12.30 16.45
C GLU A 217 -34.39 11.88 16.06
N PHE A 218 -35.12 11.26 16.97
CA PHE A 218 -36.49 10.79 16.77
C PHE A 218 -37.50 11.68 17.49
N PHE A 219 -38.65 11.84 16.85
CA PHE A 219 -39.84 12.39 17.48
C PHE A 219 -40.97 11.34 17.34
N GLY A 220 -41.20 10.56 18.38
CA GLY A 220 -42.06 9.38 18.28
C GLY A 220 -41.46 8.33 17.37
N ASP A 221 -42.21 7.93 16.36
CA ASP A 221 -41.82 6.94 15.36
C ASP A 221 -41.35 7.60 14.03
N GLU A 222 -40.94 8.84 14.07
CA GLU A 222 -40.44 9.58 12.91
C GLU A 222 -39.03 10.13 13.16
N ILE A 223 -38.19 10.14 12.14
CA ILE A 223 -36.85 10.75 12.18
C ILE A 223 -37.01 12.26 12.00
N ASP A 224 -36.81 13.04 13.06
CA ASP A 224 -36.93 14.50 13.08
C ASP A 224 -35.69 15.15 12.48
N ARG A 225 -34.48 14.70 12.85
CA ARG A 225 -33.21 15.32 12.38
C ARG A 225 -32.11 14.32 12.21
N ILE A 226 -31.20 14.61 11.26
CA ILE A 226 -29.97 13.89 11.02
C ILE A 226 -28.83 14.88 11.02
N ARG A 227 -27.80 14.68 11.85
CA ARG A 227 -26.66 15.58 11.99
C ARG A 227 -25.33 14.83 11.94
N GLU A 228 -24.37 15.43 11.24
CA GLU A 228 -22.96 15.06 11.34
C GLU A 228 -22.35 15.77 12.54
N VAL A 229 -21.77 15.04 13.46
CA VAL A 229 -21.25 15.53 14.72
C VAL A 229 -19.82 15.04 14.90
N ASN A 230 -18.91 15.91 15.33
CA ASN A 230 -17.60 15.46 15.78
C ASN A 230 -17.79 14.69 17.10
N TYR A 231 -17.32 13.42 17.13
CA TYR A 231 -17.61 12.53 18.26
C TYR A 231 -16.88 12.91 19.55
N LEU A 232 -15.74 13.62 19.45
CA LEU A 232 -14.94 14.09 20.59
C LEU A 232 -15.53 15.37 21.21
N THR A 233 -15.78 16.37 20.36
CA THR A 233 -16.22 17.69 20.80
C THR A 233 -17.74 17.82 20.97
N GLY A 234 -18.50 16.97 20.31
CA GLY A 234 -19.97 17.05 20.22
C GLY A 234 -20.47 18.17 19.30
N GLU A 235 -19.58 18.84 18.58
CA GLU A 235 -19.90 19.93 17.67
C GLU A 235 -20.69 19.42 16.47
N VAL A 236 -21.79 20.10 16.14
CA VAL A 236 -22.58 19.82 14.93
C VAL A 236 -21.89 20.45 13.73
N LEU A 237 -21.37 19.60 12.85
CA LEU A 237 -20.64 20.02 11.65
C LEU A 237 -21.60 20.33 10.48
N LYS A 238 -22.65 19.53 10.33
CA LYS A 238 -23.60 19.66 9.23
C LYS A 238 -24.94 19.01 9.57
N GLU A 239 -26.03 19.61 9.07
CA GLU A 239 -27.35 18.96 9.01
C GLU A 239 -27.51 18.22 7.67
N ARG A 240 -28.17 17.06 7.71
CA ARG A 240 -28.41 16.20 6.55
C ARG A 240 -29.90 15.89 6.42
N GLU A 241 -30.39 15.92 5.19
CA GLU A 241 -31.75 15.42 4.87
C GLU A 241 -31.77 13.88 4.75
N HIS A 242 -30.63 13.29 4.38
CA HIS A 242 -30.48 11.86 4.16
C HIS A 242 -29.05 11.42 4.51
N PHE A 243 -28.92 10.21 5.05
CA PHE A 243 -27.63 9.56 5.23
C PHE A 243 -27.73 8.05 4.96
N ALA A 244 -26.69 7.49 4.31
CA ALA A 244 -26.54 6.09 4.02
C ALA A 244 -25.48 5.47 4.97
N ILE A 245 -25.88 4.52 5.80
CA ILE A 245 -25.02 3.82 6.74
C ILE A 245 -24.62 2.51 6.10
N PHE A 246 -23.34 2.40 5.73
CA PHE A 246 -22.78 1.19 5.15
C PHE A 246 -22.43 0.17 6.22
N PRO A 247 -22.39 -1.14 5.91
CA PRO A 247 -22.01 -2.17 6.86
C PRO A 247 -20.66 -1.93 7.52
N ALA A 248 -20.54 -2.30 8.79
CA ALA A 248 -19.30 -2.19 9.57
C ALA A 248 -18.24 -3.26 9.19
N SER A 249 -18.59 -4.23 8.34
CA SER A 249 -17.70 -5.27 7.82
C SER A 249 -17.94 -5.49 6.33
N HIS A 250 -16.89 -5.82 5.59
CA HIS A 250 -17.02 -6.23 4.18
C HIS A 250 -17.63 -7.65 4.02
N PHE A 251 -17.60 -8.46 5.07
CA PHE A 251 -18.13 -9.82 5.09
C PHE A 251 -19.40 -9.89 5.93
N VAL A 252 -20.47 -9.27 5.45
CA VAL A 252 -21.78 -9.32 6.09
C VAL A 252 -22.65 -10.31 5.35
N THR A 253 -23.24 -11.26 6.09
CA THR A 253 -24.14 -12.27 5.54
C THR A 253 -25.45 -12.22 6.30
N ARG A 254 -26.58 -12.21 5.60
CA ARG A 254 -27.90 -12.29 6.23
C ARG A 254 -28.09 -13.64 6.95
N GLU A 255 -28.80 -13.63 8.07
CA GLU A 255 -29.01 -14.83 8.91
C GLU A 255 -29.54 -16.03 8.09
N GLU A 256 -30.46 -15.79 7.16
CA GLU A 256 -30.99 -16.83 6.28
C GLU A 256 -29.90 -17.48 5.42
N LYS A 257 -29.00 -16.69 4.86
CA LYS A 257 -27.87 -17.20 4.08
C LYS A 257 -26.83 -17.90 4.94
N LEU A 258 -26.61 -17.44 6.16
CA LEU A 258 -25.70 -18.08 7.10
C LEU A 258 -26.19 -19.50 7.44
N LYS A 259 -27.50 -19.71 7.62
CA LYS A 259 -28.08 -21.05 7.84
C LYS A 259 -27.79 -21.99 6.66
N VAL A 260 -28.01 -21.52 5.44
CA VAL A 260 -27.70 -22.30 4.22
C VAL A 260 -26.18 -22.56 4.10
N ALA A 261 -25.35 -21.59 4.44
CA ALA A 261 -23.90 -21.78 4.43
C ALA A 261 -23.45 -22.85 5.42
N ILE A 262 -24.00 -22.85 6.64
CA ILE A 262 -23.73 -23.86 7.67
C ILE A 262 -24.07 -25.24 7.15
N GLU A 263 -25.28 -25.46 6.58
CA GLU A 263 -25.67 -26.72 5.98
C GLU A 263 -24.71 -27.20 4.88
N ARG A 264 -24.22 -26.27 4.04
CA ARG A 264 -23.27 -26.60 2.99
C ARG A 264 -21.90 -27.00 3.56
N ILE A 265 -21.43 -26.32 4.65
CA ILE A 265 -20.19 -26.66 5.34
C ILE A 265 -20.29 -28.03 6.00
N GLU A 266 -21.42 -28.34 6.67
CA GLU A 266 -21.64 -29.64 7.27
C GLU A 266 -21.60 -30.78 6.25
N LYS A 267 -22.24 -30.59 5.11
CA LYS A 267 -22.21 -31.55 4.02
C LYS A 267 -20.80 -31.77 3.47
N GLU A 268 -20.05 -30.69 3.22
CA GLU A 268 -18.65 -30.79 2.78
C GLU A 268 -17.78 -31.51 3.81
N LEU A 269 -18.00 -31.22 5.11
CA LEU A 269 -17.29 -31.90 6.20
C LEU A 269 -17.54 -33.40 6.18
N GLU A 270 -18.83 -33.85 6.10
CA GLU A 270 -19.18 -35.26 6.04
C GLU A 270 -18.51 -35.99 4.85
N GLU A 271 -18.56 -35.36 3.66
CA GLU A 271 -17.94 -35.91 2.46
C GLU A 271 -16.42 -36.04 2.64
N ARG A 272 -15.76 -34.98 3.14
CA ARG A 272 -14.32 -34.98 3.34
C ARG A 272 -13.84 -35.92 4.44
N LEU A 273 -14.59 -36.06 5.54
CA LEU A 273 -14.27 -37.02 6.59
C LEU A 273 -14.34 -38.47 6.08
N LYS A 274 -15.29 -38.76 5.21
CA LYS A 274 -15.41 -40.08 4.59
C LYS A 274 -14.17 -40.36 3.73
N GLU A 275 -13.77 -39.42 2.85
CA GLU A 275 -12.59 -39.55 2.02
C GLU A 275 -11.33 -39.81 2.85
N LEU A 276 -11.08 -38.99 3.89
CA LEU A 276 -9.91 -39.11 4.76
C LEU A 276 -9.87 -40.46 5.51
N ARG A 277 -11.04 -40.94 5.96
CA ARG A 277 -11.15 -42.26 6.62
C ARG A 277 -10.92 -43.42 5.64
N ASP A 278 -11.43 -43.30 4.41
CA ASP A 278 -11.21 -44.29 3.34
C ASP A 278 -9.72 -44.35 2.92
N GLU A 279 -9.02 -43.21 3.00
CA GLU A 279 -7.56 -43.11 2.79
C GLU A 279 -6.72 -43.50 4.02
N ASN A 280 -7.36 -43.93 5.11
CA ASN A 280 -6.73 -44.24 6.41
C ASN A 280 -5.95 -43.07 7.06
N LYS A 281 -6.38 -41.84 6.76
CA LYS A 281 -5.86 -40.56 7.36
C LYS A 281 -6.69 -40.20 8.59
N LEU A 282 -6.59 -41.03 9.65
CA LEU A 282 -7.46 -40.90 10.82
C LEU A 282 -7.14 -39.65 11.65
N LEU A 283 -5.90 -39.25 11.72
CA LEU A 283 -5.48 -38.05 12.46
C LEU A 283 -5.97 -36.78 11.79
N GLU A 284 -5.82 -36.71 10.47
CA GLU A 284 -6.33 -35.60 9.65
C GLU A 284 -7.86 -35.48 9.73
N ALA A 285 -8.55 -36.61 9.70
CA ALA A 285 -9.99 -36.63 9.87
C ALA A 285 -10.40 -36.08 11.24
N GLN A 286 -9.76 -36.52 12.32
CA GLN A 286 -10.05 -36.05 13.68
C GLN A 286 -9.79 -34.54 13.83
N ARG A 287 -8.66 -34.04 13.32
CA ARG A 287 -8.31 -32.60 13.35
C ARG A 287 -9.39 -31.77 12.64
N LEU A 288 -9.74 -32.19 11.44
CA LEU A 288 -10.74 -31.49 10.61
C LEU A 288 -12.12 -31.48 11.27
N GLU A 289 -12.56 -32.63 11.81
CA GLU A 289 -13.85 -32.77 12.48
C GLU A 289 -13.95 -31.86 13.71
N GLN A 290 -12.93 -31.86 14.57
CA GLN A 290 -12.90 -31.02 15.77
C GLN A 290 -12.94 -29.54 15.42
N ARG A 291 -12.06 -29.11 14.52
CA ARG A 291 -11.95 -27.69 14.13
C ARG A 291 -13.22 -27.18 13.46
N THR A 292 -13.72 -27.91 12.47
CA THR A 292 -14.90 -27.47 11.72
C THR A 292 -16.16 -27.45 12.58
N ASN A 293 -16.35 -28.43 13.44
CA ASN A 293 -17.52 -28.44 14.36
C ASN A 293 -17.45 -27.27 15.35
N TYR A 294 -16.26 -26.91 15.87
CA TYR A 294 -16.09 -25.73 16.71
C TYR A 294 -16.44 -24.45 15.95
N ASP A 295 -15.92 -24.30 14.73
CA ASP A 295 -16.20 -23.13 13.89
C ASP A 295 -17.72 -23.02 13.57
N LEU A 296 -18.39 -24.14 13.30
CA LEU A 296 -19.84 -24.21 13.08
C LEU A 296 -20.66 -23.81 14.31
N GLU A 297 -20.25 -24.25 15.50
CA GLU A 297 -20.89 -23.86 16.77
C GLU A 297 -20.78 -22.36 16.98
N MET A 298 -19.59 -21.80 16.80
CA MET A 298 -19.36 -20.34 16.88
C MET A 298 -20.22 -19.56 15.88
N MET A 299 -20.33 -20.05 14.64
CA MET A 299 -21.17 -19.40 13.61
C MET A 299 -22.66 -19.45 13.98
N ARG A 300 -23.15 -20.51 14.61
CA ARG A 300 -24.55 -20.62 15.06
C ARG A 300 -24.87 -19.67 16.21
N GLU A 301 -23.95 -19.58 17.20
CA GLU A 301 -24.20 -18.83 18.42
C GLU A 301 -23.89 -17.35 18.26
N MET A 302 -22.78 -17.04 17.58
CA MET A 302 -22.24 -15.69 17.47
C MET A 302 -22.37 -15.07 16.07
N GLY A 303 -22.77 -15.84 15.06
CA GLY A 303 -22.77 -15.40 13.66
C GLY A 303 -21.36 -15.26 13.04
N PHE A 304 -20.32 -15.63 13.77
CA PHE A 304 -18.91 -15.43 13.39
C PHE A 304 -18.01 -16.52 13.99
N CYS A 305 -16.90 -16.83 13.34
CA CYS A 305 -15.81 -17.63 13.90
C CYS A 305 -14.44 -17.10 13.50
N SER A 306 -13.40 -17.48 14.23
CA SER A 306 -12.02 -17.13 13.86
C SER A 306 -11.62 -17.83 12.55
N GLY A 307 -11.16 -17.05 11.57
CA GLY A 307 -10.86 -17.57 10.24
C GLY A 307 -12.08 -17.80 9.36
N ILE A 308 -13.19 -17.09 9.60
CA ILE A 308 -14.45 -17.18 8.84
C ILE A 308 -14.23 -17.01 7.31
N GLU A 309 -13.20 -16.29 6.91
CA GLU A 309 -12.82 -16.13 5.52
C GLU A 309 -12.53 -17.46 4.79
N ASN A 310 -12.13 -18.52 5.51
CA ASN A 310 -11.91 -19.83 4.91
C ASN A 310 -13.22 -20.49 4.43
N TYR A 311 -14.35 -20.00 4.87
CA TYR A 311 -15.69 -20.44 4.46
C TYR A 311 -16.35 -19.47 3.47
N SER A 312 -15.62 -18.52 2.91
CA SER A 312 -16.13 -17.43 2.07
C SER A 312 -16.99 -17.89 0.89
N VAL A 313 -16.66 -19.01 0.25
CA VAL A 313 -17.43 -19.56 -0.87
C VAL A 313 -18.82 -20.04 -0.42
N HIS A 314 -18.94 -20.59 0.79
CA HIS A 314 -20.21 -21.00 1.37
C HIS A 314 -21.02 -19.79 1.85
N LEU A 315 -20.38 -18.84 2.53
CA LEU A 315 -21.03 -17.63 3.03
C LEU A 315 -21.62 -16.77 1.91
N THR A 316 -20.94 -16.72 0.76
CA THR A 316 -21.42 -16.02 -0.43
C THR A 316 -22.31 -16.89 -1.33
N LEU A 317 -22.59 -18.13 -0.94
CA LEU A 317 -23.37 -19.12 -1.69
C LEU A 317 -22.89 -19.37 -3.12
N ARG A 318 -21.62 -19.07 -3.41
CA ARG A 318 -21.02 -19.29 -4.73
C ARG A 318 -20.81 -20.78 -5.01
N PRO A 319 -20.72 -21.20 -6.27
CA PRO A 319 -20.22 -22.52 -6.63
C PRO A 319 -18.74 -22.69 -6.21
N LEU A 320 -18.35 -23.89 -5.80
CA LEU A 320 -16.96 -24.22 -5.53
C LEU A 320 -16.10 -23.98 -6.77
N GLY A 321 -14.90 -23.43 -6.58
CA GLY A 321 -13.98 -23.09 -7.67
C GLY A 321 -14.31 -21.80 -8.44
N SER A 322 -15.41 -21.12 -8.14
CA SER A 322 -15.78 -19.86 -8.79
C SER A 322 -14.85 -18.71 -8.42
N THR A 323 -14.81 -17.71 -9.30
CA THR A 323 -14.04 -16.48 -9.09
C THR A 323 -14.52 -15.72 -7.86
N PRO A 324 -13.65 -15.36 -6.90
CA PRO A 324 -14.03 -14.59 -5.74
C PRO A 324 -14.41 -13.14 -6.10
N TYR A 325 -15.27 -12.54 -5.27
CA TYR A 325 -15.48 -11.09 -5.31
C TYR A 325 -14.27 -10.36 -4.74
N THR A 326 -13.91 -9.25 -5.36
CA THR A 326 -12.74 -8.43 -4.99
C THR A 326 -13.09 -6.95 -5.09
N LEU A 327 -12.16 -6.05 -4.81
CA LEU A 327 -12.38 -4.62 -5.01
C LEU A 327 -12.82 -4.27 -6.44
N LEU A 328 -12.37 -5.04 -7.43
CA LEU A 328 -12.70 -4.81 -8.84
C LEU A 328 -14.21 -4.93 -9.12
N ASP A 329 -14.91 -5.75 -8.34
CA ASP A 329 -16.34 -5.97 -8.49
C ASP A 329 -17.21 -4.84 -7.90
N TYR A 330 -16.60 -3.94 -7.11
CA TYR A 330 -17.26 -2.77 -6.54
C TYR A 330 -17.31 -1.59 -7.52
N PHE A 331 -16.45 -1.60 -8.55
CA PHE A 331 -16.55 -0.66 -9.66
C PHE A 331 -17.74 -1.03 -10.56
N GLY A 332 -18.37 -0.04 -11.12
CA GLY A 332 -19.45 -0.24 -12.10
C GLY A 332 -18.94 -0.80 -13.45
N ASP A 333 -19.72 -0.59 -14.51
CA ASP A 333 -19.39 -1.14 -15.82
C ASP A 333 -18.34 -0.34 -16.59
N ASP A 334 -18.21 0.96 -16.32
CA ASP A 334 -17.32 1.87 -17.06
C ASP A 334 -16.30 2.54 -16.14
N TRP A 335 -15.13 1.96 -16.02
CA TRP A 335 -14.04 2.39 -15.17
C TRP A 335 -12.67 2.10 -15.79
N LEU A 336 -11.63 2.71 -15.26
CA LEU A 336 -10.26 2.64 -15.77
C LEU A 336 -9.32 2.01 -14.74
N ILE A 337 -8.38 1.19 -15.22
CA ILE A 337 -7.26 0.72 -14.41
C ILE A 337 -5.96 1.33 -14.93
N MET A 338 -5.17 1.85 -14.00
CA MET A 338 -3.78 2.21 -14.23
C MET A 338 -2.88 1.34 -13.34
N ILE A 339 -1.89 0.69 -13.93
CA ILE A 339 -0.96 -0.18 -13.19
C ILE A 339 0.40 0.50 -13.18
N ASP A 340 0.74 1.07 -12.03
CA ASP A 340 2.04 1.72 -11.85
C ASP A 340 3.15 0.69 -11.61
N GLU A 341 4.33 0.97 -12.14
CA GLU A 341 5.48 0.05 -12.19
C GLU A 341 5.04 -1.37 -12.60
N SER A 342 4.28 -1.44 -13.72
CA SER A 342 3.57 -2.63 -14.20
C SER A 342 4.48 -3.86 -14.37
N HIS A 343 5.74 -3.64 -14.75
CA HIS A 343 6.75 -4.70 -14.90
C HIS A 343 7.07 -5.46 -13.59
N VAL A 344 6.72 -4.89 -12.43
CA VAL A 344 6.78 -5.53 -11.10
C VAL A 344 5.41 -6.00 -10.65
N THR A 345 4.39 -5.17 -10.83
CA THR A 345 3.03 -5.41 -10.34
C THR A 345 2.38 -6.63 -10.99
N LEU A 346 2.52 -6.80 -12.31
CA LEU A 346 1.90 -7.93 -13.02
C LEU A 346 2.50 -9.30 -12.64
N PRO A 347 3.84 -9.47 -12.58
CA PRO A 347 4.42 -10.72 -12.07
C PRO A 347 4.00 -11.03 -10.63
N GLN A 348 3.80 -10.00 -9.79
CA GLN A 348 3.36 -10.16 -8.43
C GLN A 348 1.94 -10.74 -8.34
N PHE A 349 1.02 -10.33 -9.22
CA PHE A 349 -0.32 -10.91 -9.29
C PHE A 349 -0.28 -12.43 -9.51
N ARG A 350 0.53 -12.89 -10.46
CA ARG A 350 0.72 -14.33 -10.73
C ARG A 350 1.32 -15.06 -9.54
N GLY A 351 2.34 -14.47 -8.91
CA GLY A 351 3.03 -15.06 -7.76
C GLY A 351 2.13 -15.21 -6.53
N MET A 352 1.24 -14.26 -6.27
CA MET A 352 0.35 -14.29 -5.10
C MET A 352 -0.63 -15.47 -5.13
N TYR A 353 -1.28 -15.73 -6.25
CA TYR A 353 -2.17 -16.88 -6.37
C TYR A 353 -1.45 -18.21 -6.12
N ASN A 354 -0.30 -18.43 -6.76
CA ASN A 354 0.45 -19.67 -6.65
C ASN A 354 0.95 -19.92 -5.22
N GLY A 355 1.46 -18.87 -4.56
CA GLY A 355 1.94 -18.95 -3.19
C GLY A 355 0.82 -19.26 -2.18
N ASP A 356 -0.32 -18.57 -2.29
CA ASP A 356 -1.48 -18.82 -1.41
C ASP A 356 -2.03 -20.24 -1.60
N ARG A 357 -2.19 -20.67 -2.85
CA ARG A 357 -2.68 -22.03 -3.16
C ARG A 357 -1.76 -23.11 -2.61
N ALA A 358 -0.45 -23.01 -2.82
CA ALA A 358 0.51 -23.99 -2.33
C ALA A 358 0.45 -24.15 -0.81
N ARG A 359 0.40 -23.04 -0.07
CA ARG A 359 0.26 -23.03 1.38
C ARG A 359 -1.04 -23.67 1.87
N LYS A 360 -2.18 -23.27 1.31
CA LYS A 360 -3.49 -23.78 1.68
C LYS A 360 -3.71 -25.25 1.31
N GLN A 361 -3.13 -25.70 0.19
CA GLN A 361 -3.18 -27.11 -0.19
C GLN A 361 -2.59 -28.02 0.89
N VAL A 362 -1.47 -27.61 1.48
CA VAL A 362 -0.85 -28.34 2.59
C VAL A 362 -1.79 -28.39 3.80
N LEU A 363 -2.47 -27.29 4.14
CA LEU A 363 -3.44 -27.28 5.25
C LEU A 363 -4.65 -28.21 4.99
N VAL A 364 -5.14 -28.27 3.75
CA VAL A 364 -6.25 -29.15 3.35
C VAL A 364 -5.83 -30.61 3.36
N ASP A 365 -4.62 -30.93 2.83
CA ASP A 365 -4.12 -32.30 2.73
C ASP A 365 -3.87 -32.93 4.11
N HIS A 366 -3.58 -32.10 5.13
CA HIS A 366 -3.29 -32.54 6.49
C HIS A 366 -4.43 -32.29 7.50
N GLY A 367 -5.64 -32.02 7.01
CA GLY A 367 -6.86 -31.93 7.84
C GLY A 367 -6.98 -30.69 8.72
N PHE A 368 -6.28 -29.59 8.40
CA PHE A 368 -6.42 -28.32 9.12
C PHE A 368 -7.54 -27.45 8.56
N ARG A 369 -7.88 -27.60 7.28
CA ARG A 369 -8.94 -26.85 6.61
C ARG A 369 -9.73 -27.73 5.63
N LEU A 370 -11.00 -27.35 5.39
CA LEU A 370 -11.81 -27.95 4.34
C LEU A 370 -11.27 -27.59 2.94
N PRO A 371 -11.54 -28.42 1.90
CA PRO A 371 -11.18 -28.10 0.52
C PRO A 371 -11.67 -26.73 0.03
N SER A 372 -12.85 -26.29 0.48
CA SER A 372 -13.44 -24.98 0.17
C SER A 372 -12.58 -23.79 0.63
N ALA A 373 -11.66 -23.98 1.59
CA ALA A 373 -10.72 -22.94 1.99
C ALA A 373 -9.78 -22.50 0.84
N LEU A 374 -9.60 -23.33 -0.20
CA LEU A 374 -8.87 -23.00 -1.42
C LEU A 374 -9.57 -21.91 -2.23
N ASP A 375 -10.87 -21.68 -2.03
CA ASP A 375 -11.64 -20.64 -2.72
C ASP A 375 -11.58 -19.25 -2.05
N ASN A 376 -11.04 -19.17 -0.83
CA ASN A 376 -10.60 -17.92 -0.22
C ASN A 376 -9.20 -17.58 -0.75
N ARG A 377 -9.12 -16.99 -1.90
CA ARG A 377 -7.87 -16.79 -2.65
C ARG A 377 -7.84 -15.46 -3.39
N PRO A 378 -6.66 -14.96 -3.76
CA PRO A 378 -6.60 -13.89 -4.74
C PRO A 378 -7.09 -14.36 -6.12
N LEU A 379 -7.41 -13.41 -6.98
CA LEU A 379 -7.72 -13.71 -8.39
C LEU A 379 -6.55 -14.45 -9.05
N LYS A 380 -6.89 -15.37 -9.94
CA LYS A 380 -5.95 -15.81 -10.97
C LYS A 380 -5.69 -14.65 -11.94
N PHE A 381 -4.58 -14.70 -12.64
CA PHE A 381 -4.24 -13.63 -13.59
C PHE A 381 -5.27 -13.54 -14.72
N GLU A 382 -5.76 -14.66 -15.21
CA GLU A 382 -6.79 -14.74 -16.26
C GLU A 382 -8.13 -14.16 -15.77
N GLU A 383 -8.50 -14.42 -14.50
CA GLU A 383 -9.70 -13.84 -13.89
C GLU A 383 -9.59 -12.32 -13.72
N PHE A 384 -8.38 -11.83 -13.42
CA PHE A 384 -8.10 -10.39 -13.40
C PHE A 384 -8.27 -9.79 -14.80
N GLU A 385 -7.75 -10.43 -15.83
CA GLU A 385 -7.92 -9.98 -17.22
C GLU A 385 -9.41 -9.96 -17.63
N GLU A 386 -10.19 -10.97 -17.27
CA GLU A 386 -11.62 -11.04 -17.59
C GLU A 386 -12.42 -9.89 -16.92
N LYS A 387 -12.06 -9.51 -15.69
CA LYS A 387 -12.72 -8.42 -14.95
C LYS A 387 -12.36 -7.03 -15.44
N THR A 388 -11.31 -6.88 -16.24
CA THR A 388 -10.75 -5.58 -16.64
C THR A 388 -11.02 -5.28 -18.10
N LYS A 389 -11.54 -4.08 -18.39
CA LYS A 389 -11.90 -3.65 -19.76
C LYS A 389 -10.83 -2.77 -20.40
N GLN A 390 -10.32 -1.80 -19.67
CA GLN A 390 -9.33 -0.84 -20.15
C GLN A 390 -8.20 -0.68 -19.15
N LEU A 391 -6.96 -0.94 -19.60
CA LEU A 391 -5.76 -0.93 -18.77
C LEU A 391 -4.70 0.01 -19.37
N VAL A 392 -4.14 0.84 -18.50
CA VAL A 392 -2.96 1.65 -18.82
C VAL A 392 -1.81 1.16 -17.96
N TYR A 393 -0.81 0.57 -18.59
CA TYR A 393 0.43 0.17 -17.92
C TYR A 393 1.37 1.36 -17.87
N VAL A 394 1.93 1.64 -16.72
CA VAL A 394 2.87 2.74 -16.50
C VAL A 394 4.20 2.17 -16.04
N SER A 395 5.26 2.37 -16.80
CA SER A 395 6.58 1.84 -16.48
C SER A 395 7.69 2.59 -17.21
N ALA A 396 8.87 2.70 -16.58
CA ALA A 396 10.10 3.10 -17.28
C ALA A 396 10.74 1.96 -18.07
N THR A 397 10.39 0.71 -17.71
CA THR A 397 10.95 -0.54 -18.26
C THR A 397 9.85 -1.60 -18.42
N PRO A 398 8.90 -1.44 -19.36
CA PRO A 398 7.80 -2.38 -19.55
C PRO A 398 8.26 -3.84 -19.67
N GLY A 399 7.45 -4.75 -19.14
CA GLY A 399 7.69 -6.18 -19.18
C GLY A 399 7.34 -6.83 -20.52
N PRO A 400 7.65 -8.15 -20.70
CA PRO A 400 7.26 -8.85 -21.91
C PRO A 400 5.74 -8.84 -22.13
N TYR A 401 4.98 -8.98 -21.05
CA TYR A 401 3.52 -9.00 -21.12
C TYR A 401 2.98 -7.69 -21.67
N GLU A 402 3.44 -6.54 -21.14
CA GLU A 402 2.99 -5.22 -21.61
C GLU A 402 3.39 -4.98 -23.07
N ILE A 403 4.61 -5.38 -23.46
CA ILE A 403 5.09 -5.22 -24.84
C ILE A 403 4.28 -6.07 -25.82
N GLU A 404 3.93 -7.30 -25.44
CA GLU A 404 3.19 -8.25 -26.28
C GLU A 404 1.72 -7.85 -26.45
N HIS A 405 1.08 -7.30 -25.40
CA HIS A 405 -0.36 -7.05 -25.38
C HIS A 405 -0.76 -5.60 -25.64
N THR A 406 0.20 -4.67 -25.60
CA THR A 406 -0.15 -3.25 -25.77
C THR A 406 -0.62 -2.92 -27.19
N ASP A 407 -1.80 -2.32 -27.31
CA ASP A 407 -2.33 -1.76 -28.55
C ASP A 407 -1.55 -0.52 -28.99
N LYS A 408 -0.98 0.19 -28.05
CA LYS A 408 -0.18 1.39 -28.26
C LYS A 408 0.84 1.60 -27.15
N MET A 409 2.11 1.77 -27.56
CA MET A 409 3.20 2.24 -26.71
C MET A 409 3.32 3.76 -26.86
N VAL A 410 3.15 4.48 -25.74
CA VAL A 410 3.29 5.94 -25.69
C VAL A 410 4.56 6.27 -24.92
N GLU A 411 5.51 6.94 -25.56
CA GLU A 411 6.78 7.32 -24.93
C GLU A 411 6.67 8.70 -24.26
N GLN A 412 7.22 8.80 -23.03
CA GLN A 412 7.39 10.03 -22.28
C GLN A 412 8.81 10.09 -21.77
N ILE A 413 9.71 10.68 -22.56
CA ILE A 413 11.16 10.67 -22.36
C ILE A 413 11.66 12.01 -21.85
N ILE A 414 11.05 13.11 -22.28
CA ILE A 414 11.46 14.46 -21.93
C ILE A 414 11.05 14.80 -20.50
N ARG A 415 12.01 15.26 -19.68
CA ARG A 415 11.73 15.78 -18.35
C ARG A 415 11.40 17.27 -18.42
N PRO A 416 10.34 17.73 -17.75
CA PRO A 416 10.02 19.17 -17.67
C PRO A 416 11.19 20.02 -17.13
N THR A 417 12.07 19.44 -16.33
CA THR A 417 13.25 20.09 -15.76
C THR A 417 14.41 20.26 -16.74
N GLY A 418 14.32 19.65 -17.92
CA GLY A 418 15.40 19.56 -18.88
C GLY A 418 16.55 18.59 -18.50
N LEU A 419 16.42 17.87 -17.36
CA LEU A 419 17.44 16.91 -16.94
C LEU A 419 17.60 15.78 -17.97
N LEU A 420 18.85 15.42 -18.21
CA LEU A 420 19.23 14.38 -19.16
C LEU A 420 19.39 13.03 -18.47
N ASP A 421 19.24 11.95 -19.21
CA ASP A 421 19.71 10.65 -18.74
C ASP A 421 21.23 10.69 -18.54
N PRO A 422 21.79 9.96 -17.53
CA PRO A 422 23.18 10.08 -17.16
C PRO A 422 24.13 9.58 -18.24
N LYS A 423 25.38 10.06 -18.20
CA LYS A 423 26.46 9.47 -18.98
C LYS A 423 26.85 8.14 -18.34
N ILE A 424 27.14 7.15 -19.17
CA ILE A 424 27.57 5.81 -18.71
C ILE A 424 29.00 5.59 -19.17
N GLU A 425 29.84 5.17 -18.23
CA GLU A 425 31.21 4.74 -18.50
C GLU A 425 31.38 3.29 -18.07
N VAL A 426 32.03 2.47 -18.90
CA VAL A 426 32.37 1.09 -18.58
C VAL A 426 33.85 1.02 -18.30
N ARG A 427 34.25 0.53 -17.13
CA ARG A 427 35.64 0.38 -16.68
C ARG A 427 35.95 -1.08 -16.36
N PRO A 428 37.23 -1.53 -16.46
CA PRO A 428 37.61 -2.89 -16.11
C PRO A 428 37.42 -3.15 -14.62
N THR A 429 37.26 -4.43 -14.25
CA THR A 429 37.13 -4.84 -12.85
C THR A 429 38.45 -4.82 -12.10
N GLU A 430 39.59 -4.82 -12.80
CA GLU A 430 40.91 -4.70 -12.20
C GLU A 430 41.07 -3.36 -11.50
N ASN A 431 41.43 -3.39 -10.20
CA ASN A 431 41.55 -2.20 -9.32
C ASN A 431 40.23 -1.41 -9.13
N GLN A 432 39.06 -2.04 -9.36
CA GLN A 432 37.76 -1.36 -9.28
C GLN A 432 37.49 -0.69 -7.92
N ILE A 433 38.04 -1.24 -6.81
CA ILE A 433 37.78 -0.67 -5.48
C ILE A 433 38.62 0.60 -5.27
N ASP A 434 39.87 0.63 -5.69
CA ASP A 434 40.72 1.82 -5.57
C ASP A 434 40.19 2.96 -6.47
N ASP A 435 39.75 2.62 -7.68
CA ASP A 435 39.12 3.57 -8.58
C ASP A 435 37.81 4.11 -8.01
N LEU A 436 36.96 3.22 -7.45
CA LEU A 436 35.71 3.58 -6.76
C LEU A 436 35.95 4.56 -5.60
N LEU A 437 36.96 4.30 -4.76
CA LEU A 437 37.29 5.18 -3.63
C LEU A 437 37.72 6.57 -4.11
N SER A 438 38.49 6.65 -5.19
CA SER A 438 38.91 7.92 -5.81
C SER A 438 37.70 8.70 -6.36
N GLU A 439 36.76 8.02 -7.02
CA GLU A 439 35.53 8.63 -7.52
C GLU A 439 34.64 9.12 -6.38
N ILE A 440 34.48 8.33 -5.32
CA ILE A 440 33.73 8.72 -4.12
C ILE A 440 34.33 9.98 -3.50
N GLN A 441 35.66 10.01 -3.28
CA GLN A 441 36.33 11.17 -2.71
C GLN A 441 36.09 12.45 -3.54
N THR A 442 36.17 12.34 -4.86
CA THR A 442 35.90 13.46 -5.77
C THR A 442 34.47 13.99 -5.64
N ARG A 443 33.45 13.08 -5.40
CA ARG A 443 32.06 13.49 -5.22
C ARG A 443 31.82 14.10 -3.83
N VAL A 444 32.42 13.51 -2.79
CA VAL A 444 32.33 14.02 -1.42
C VAL A 444 32.88 15.44 -1.31
N GLU A 445 34.03 15.74 -1.95
CA GLU A 445 34.60 17.08 -2.01
C GLU A 445 33.66 18.12 -2.65
N ARG A 446 32.74 17.66 -3.52
CA ARG A 446 31.72 18.50 -4.17
C ARG A 446 30.38 18.50 -3.42
N ASN A 447 30.31 17.86 -2.27
CA ASN A 447 29.09 17.66 -1.49
C ASN A 447 27.99 16.90 -2.28
N GLU A 448 28.38 15.92 -3.08
CA GLU A 448 27.51 15.06 -3.88
C GLU A 448 27.42 13.67 -3.23
N ARG A 449 26.37 12.89 -3.56
CA ARG A 449 26.11 11.56 -3.00
C ARG A 449 26.35 10.46 -4.01
N VAL A 450 26.73 9.28 -3.50
CA VAL A 450 27.07 8.13 -4.33
C VAL A 450 26.26 6.91 -3.93
N LEU A 451 25.75 6.19 -4.93
CA LEU A 451 25.13 4.88 -4.74
C LEU A 451 26.00 3.80 -5.36
N VAL A 452 26.29 2.73 -4.63
CA VAL A 452 27.09 1.60 -5.10
C VAL A 452 26.26 0.31 -5.04
N THR A 453 26.10 -0.38 -6.18
CA THR A 453 25.34 -1.62 -6.25
C THR A 453 26.27 -2.83 -6.29
N THR A 454 25.97 -3.81 -5.43
CA THR A 454 26.68 -5.09 -5.30
C THR A 454 25.79 -6.27 -5.69
N LEU A 455 26.34 -7.49 -5.73
CA LEU A 455 25.57 -8.70 -6.08
C LEU A 455 25.06 -9.46 -4.85
N THR A 456 25.75 -9.34 -3.70
CA THR A 456 25.42 -10.10 -2.49
C THR A 456 25.38 -9.23 -1.25
N LYS A 457 24.60 -9.64 -0.23
CA LYS A 457 24.55 -8.97 1.08
C LYS A 457 25.94 -8.86 1.71
N LYS A 458 26.65 -9.98 1.74
CA LYS A 458 28.02 -10.05 2.30
C LYS A 458 28.94 -9.04 1.63
N MET A 459 28.90 -8.96 0.28
CA MET A 459 29.72 -7.98 -0.44
C MET A 459 29.35 -6.54 -0.07
N SER A 460 28.05 -6.24 0.17
CA SER A 460 27.64 -4.90 0.63
C SER A 460 28.18 -4.58 2.01
N GLU A 461 28.11 -5.52 2.94
CA GLU A 461 28.56 -5.36 4.32
C GLU A 461 30.09 -5.23 4.38
N ASP A 462 30.81 -6.15 3.70
CA ASP A 462 32.28 -6.15 3.64
C ASP A 462 32.82 -4.84 3.02
N LEU A 463 32.22 -4.40 1.89
CA LEU A 463 32.60 -3.15 1.24
C LEU A 463 32.29 -1.93 2.11
N THR A 464 31.17 -1.92 2.81
CA THR A 464 30.80 -0.86 3.74
C THR A 464 31.79 -0.76 4.90
N THR A 465 32.20 -1.90 5.45
CA THR A 465 33.21 -1.97 6.52
C THR A 465 34.54 -1.41 6.02
N TYR A 466 35.00 -1.83 4.85
CA TYR A 466 36.24 -1.35 4.25
C TYR A 466 36.20 0.17 3.99
N MET A 467 35.10 0.69 3.47
CA MET A 467 34.94 2.15 3.26
C MET A 467 34.91 2.94 4.57
N LYS A 468 34.29 2.40 5.64
CA LYS A 468 34.31 3.02 6.98
C LYS A 468 35.74 3.09 7.53
N GLU A 469 36.53 2.04 7.37
CA GLU A 469 37.94 2.03 7.75
C GLU A 469 38.77 3.05 6.95
N ALA A 470 38.40 3.30 5.70
CA ALA A 470 38.96 4.36 4.86
C ALA A 470 38.45 5.78 5.21
N GLY A 471 37.61 5.94 6.23
CA GLY A 471 37.10 7.23 6.71
C GLY A 471 35.90 7.80 5.93
N ILE A 472 35.26 7.01 5.08
CA ILE A 472 34.08 7.44 4.31
C ILE A 472 32.82 7.27 5.17
N LYS A 473 31.92 8.26 5.14
CA LYS A 473 30.59 8.17 5.77
C LYS A 473 29.67 7.32 4.91
N VAL A 474 29.61 6.04 5.19
CA VAL A 474 28.90 5.03 4.38
C VAL A 474 27.95 4.19 5.22
N ASN A 475 26.83 3.82 4.62
CA ASN A 475 25.91 2.80 5.15
C ASN A 475 25.51 1.82 4.05
N TYR A 476 24.88 0.71 4.42
CA TYR A 476 24.42 -0.31 3.47
C TYR A 476 22.90 -0.50 3.51
N LEU A 477 22.35 -0.99 2.42
CA LEU A 477 20.94 -1.33 2.28
C LEU A 477 20.77 -2.72 1.64
N HIS A 478 20.05 -3.62 2.32
CA HIS A 478 19.63 -4.92 1.79
C HIS A 478 18.25 -5.34 2.29
N SER A 479 17.78 -6.52 1.90
CA SER A 479 16.40 -6.99 2.14
C SER A 479 16.05 -7.25 3.61
N GLU A 480 17.02 -7.37 4.51
CA GLU A 480 16.81 -7.65 5.94
C GLU A 480 16.61 -6.35 6.76
N ILE A 481 16.93 -5.20 6.19
CA ILE A 481 16.71 -3.90 6.84
C ILE A 481 15.22 -3.60 6.84
N LYS A 482 14.68 -3.29 8.03
CA LYS A 482 13.28 -2.94 8.21
C LYS A 482 12.88 -1.69 7.45
N THR A 483 11.62 -1.57 7.10
CA THR A 483 11.12 -0.45 6.27
C THR A 483 11.38 0.91 6.89
N LEU A 484 11.18 1.08 8.20
CA LEU A 484 11.44 2.34 8.90
C LEU A 484 12.92 2.71 8.89
N GLU A 485 13.80 1.77 9.24
CA GLU A 485 15.26 1.95 9.21
C GLU A 485 15.75 2.30 7.80
N ARG A 486 15.15 1.71 6.77
CA ARG A 486 15.44 2.04 5.37
C ARG A 486 15.11 3.50 5.04
N ILE A 487 13.97 3.98 5.50
CA ILE A 487 13.55 5.38 5.30
C ILE A 487 14.53 6.33 6.02
N GLU A 488 14.95 5.99 7.23
CA GLU A 488 15.94 6.76 7.99
C GLU A 488 17.29 6.82 7.27
N ILE A 489 17.83 5.69 6.79
CA ILE A 489 19.08 5.64 6.05
C ILE A 489 19.05 6.54 4.80
N ILE A 490 17.92 6.54 4.08
CA ILE A 490 17.75 7.38 2.89
C ILE A 490 17.64 8.86 3.27
N ARG A 491 16.92 9.17 4.34
CA ARG A 491 16.86 10.54 4.88
C ARG A 491 18.24 11.01 5.30
N ASP A 492 18.98 10.19 6.01
CA ASP A 492 20.32 10.47 6.49
C ASP A 492 21.32 10.70 5.33
N LEU A 493 21.18 10.00 4.20
CA LEU A 493 21.92 10.28 2.98
C LEU A 493 21.63 11.69 2.46
N ARG A 494 20.38 12.11 2.46
CA ARG A 494 19.95 13.44 2.03
C ARG A 494 20.33 14.54 3.01
N MET A 495 20.47 14.20 4.31
CA MET A 495 20.83 15.12 5.40
C MET A 495 22.34 15.18 5.67
N ASP A 496 23.19 14.72 4.73
CA ASP A 496 24.66 14.74 4.83
C ASP A 496 25.26 13.89 5.96
N THR A 497 24.47 13.00 6.57
CA THR A 497 24.93 12.02 7.57
C THR A 497 25.79 10.94 6.90
N TYR A 498 25.38 10.51 5.71
CA TYR A 498 26.12 9.58 4.85
C TYR A 498 26.44 10.23 3.51
N ASP A 499 27.59 9.89 2.94
CA ASP A 499 28.01 10.28 1.60
C ASP A 499 27.76 9.18 0.58
N VAL A 500 27.75 7.92 1.05
CA VAL A 500 27.64 6.73 0.22
C VAL A 500 26.63 5.74 0.81
N ILE A 501 25.82 5.15 -0.05
CA ILE A 501 25.04 3.95 0.28
C ILE A 501 25.47 2.81 -0.63
N VAL A 502 25.80 1.66 -0.01
CA VAL A 502 26.16 0.42 -0.70
C VAL A 502 25.01 -0.58 -0.55
N GLY A 503 24.65 -1.28 -1.58
CA GLY A 503 23.65 -2.35 -1.41
C GLY A 503 23.31 -3.14 -2.67
N ILE A 504 22.42 -4.11 -2.46
CA ILE A 504 21.85 -4.92 -3.52
C ILE A 504 20.55 -4.26 -3.91
N ASN A 505 20.16 -4.06 -5.08
CA ASN A 505 18.85 -3.48 -5.40
C ASN A 505 18.52 -2.21 -4.59
N LEU A 506 19.46 -1.27 -4.60
CA LEU A 506 19.53 -0.16 -3.65
C LEU A 506 18.24 0.64 -3.50
N LEU A 507 17.45 0.73 -4.53
CA LEU A 507 16.25 1.53 -4.51
C LEU A 507 15.24 0.90 -5.45
N ARG A 508 14.46 -0.04 -4.93
CA ARG A 508 13.21 -0.40 -5.58
C ARG A 508 12.36 0.86 -5.67
N GLU A 509 11.56 0.96 -6.67
CA GLU A 509 10.71 2.06 -7.15
C GLU A 509 10.23 3.03 -6.04
N GLY A 510 10.04 4.30 -6.38
CA GLY A 510 9.42 5.29 -5.50
C GLY A 510 10.34 6.24 -4.74
N ILE A 511 11.69 6.10 -4.78
CA ILE A 511 12.59 6.99 -4.05
C ILE A 511 13.29 7.97 -4.99
N ASP A 512 13.16 9.24 -4.67
CA ASP A 512 13.69 10.38 -5.41
C ASP A 512 14.81 11.04 -4.60
N ILE A 513 16.07 10.87 -5.04
CA ILE A 513 17.24 11.43 -4.35
C ILE A 513 18.03 12.30 -5.35
N PRO A 514 17.69 13.58 -5.45
CA PRO A 514 18.35 14.49 -6.39
C PRO A 514 19.83 14.79 -6.04
N GLU A 515 20.25 14.50 -4.83
CA GLU A 515 21.61 14.69 -4.34
C GLU A 515 22.60 13.66 -4.91
N VAL A 516 22.11 12.55 -5.48
CA VAL A 516 22.96 11.50 -6.06
C VAL A 516 23.46 11.91 -7.44
N SER A 517 24.77 12.14 -7.56
CA SER A 517 25.45 12.46 -8.82
C SER A 517 26.14 11.26 -9.45
N LEU A 518 26.48 10.23 -8.67
CA LEU A 518 27.16 9.03 -9.16
C LEU A 518 26.44 7.76 -8.73
N VAL A 519 26.21 6.89 -9.70
CA VAL A 519 25.75 5.51 -9.46
C VAL A 519 26.83 4.56 -9.97
N VAL A 520 27.27 3.64 -9.11
CA VAL A 520 28.28 2.64 -9.44
C VAL A 520 27.68 1.24 -9.45
N ILE A 521 27.94 0.49 -10.50
CA ILE A 521 27.49 -0.88 -10.68
C ILE A 521 28.72 -1.80 -10.72
N LEU A 522 28.99 -2.48 -9.61
CA LEU A 522 30.06 -3.46 -9.54
C LEU A 522 29.64 -4.76 -10.22
N ASP A 523 30.59 -5.47 -10.83
CA ASP A 523 30.34 -6.73 -11.53
C ASP A 523 29.14 -6.65 -12.48
N ALA A 524 29.09 -5.64 -13.32
CA ALA A 524 27.97 -5.38 -14.22
C ALA A 524 27.81 -6.46 -15.31
N ASP A 525 28.86 -7.23 -15.60
CA ASP A 525 28.89 -8.33 -16.55
C ASP A 525 28.46 -9.69 -15.98
N LYS A 526 28.13 -9.77 -14.69
CA LYS A 526 27.60 -11.00 -14.07
C LYS A 526 26.11 -11.12 -14.36
N GLU A 527 25.76 -11.72 -15.48
CA GLU A 527 24.38 -11.89 -15.91
C GLU A 527 23.51 -12.57 -14.84
N GLY A 528 22.29 -12.06 -14.66
CA GLY A 528 21.33 -12.55 -13.68
C GLY A 528 20.23 -11.52 -13.46
N PHE A 529 19.31 -11.82 -12.53
CA PHE A 529 18.16 -10.96 -12.23
C PHE A 529 18.59 -9.52 -11.85
N LEU A 530 19.68 -9.37 -11.09
CA LEU A 530 20.18 -8.05 -10.63
C LEU A 530 20.94 -7.28 -11.72
N ARG A 531 21.29 -7.88 -12.81
CA ARG A 531 22.04 -7.30 -13.93
C ARG A 531 21.30 -7.50 -15.29
N SER A 532 19.99 -7.76 -15.21
CA SER A 532 19.13 -7.75 -16.39
C SER A 532 19.04 -6.34 -16.99
N ASN A 533 18.71 -6.23 -18.26
CA ASN A 533 18.53 -4.94 -18.95
C ASN A 533 17.61 -3.97 -18.18
N ARG A 534 16.50 -4.46 -17.61
CA ARG A 534 15.57 -3.67 -16.82
C ARG A 534 16.20 -3.18 -15.52
N SER A 535 16.84 -4.09 -14.78
CA SER A 535 17.50 -3.75 -13.50
C SER A 535 18.59 -2.70 -13.72
N LEU A 536 19.37 -2.83 -14.81
CA LEU A 536 20.38 -1.85 -15.17
C LEU A 536 19.76 -0.48 -15.50
N ILE A 537 18.73 -0.42 -16.36
CA ILE A 537 18.06 0.86 -16.71
C ILE A 537 17.48 1.54 -15.46
N GLN A 538 16.87 0.79 -14.56
CA GLN A 538 16.33 1.34 -13.31
C GLN A 538 17.43 1.90 -12.42
N THR A 539 18.53 1.17 -12.28
CA THR A 539 19.68 1.61 -11.49
C THR A 539 20.32 2.86 -12.09
N ILE A 540 20.53 2.88 -13.40
CA ILE A 540 21.01 4.04 -14.16
C ILE A 540 20.11 5.25 -13.93
N GLY A 541 18.79 5.05 -13.96
CA GLY A 541 17.79 6.10 -13.76
C GLY A 541 17.86 6.81 -12.42
N ARG A 542 18.55 6.26 -11.42
CA ARG A 542 18.77 6.92 -10.11
C ARG A 542 19.70 8.14 -10.21
N ALA A 543 20.65 8.15 -11.15
CA ALA A 543 21.49 9.32 -11.42
C ALA A 543 20.79 10.37 -12.31
N ALA A 544 19.64 10.09 -12.88
CA ALA A 544 18.94 10.97 -13.82
C ALA A 544 18.20 12.16 -13.15
N ARG A 545 18.29 12.30 -11.83
CA ARG A 545 17.71 13.39 -11.03
C ARG A 545 18.68 14.53 -10.77
N ASN A 546 19.95 14.32 -11.10
CA ASN A 546 21.02 15.27 -10.92
C ASN A 546 21.52 15.76 -12.30
N ASP A 547 21.77 17.05 -12.45
CA ASP A 547 22.28 17.64 -13.69
C ASP A 547 23.69 17.16 -14.04
N LYS A 548 24.46 16.69 -13.03
CA LYS A 548 25.79 16.08 -13.16
C LYS A 548 25.75 14.54 -13.07
N GLY A 549 24.58 13.93 -13.28
CA GLY A 549 24.38 12.49 -13.10
C GLY A 549 25.29 11.66 -14.01
N GLU A 550 26.07 10.75 -13.41
CA GLU A 550 26.97 9.81 -14.09
C GLU A 550 26.80 8.40 -13.56
N VAL A 551 27.12 7.42 -14.39
CA VAL A 551 27.09 5.99 -14.03
C VAL A 551 28.40 5.34 -14.43
N ILE A 552 29.01 4.59 -13.52
CA ILE A 552 30.18 3.77 -13.78
C ILE A 552 29.78 2.31 -13.65
N MET A 553 30.03 1.53 -14.70
CA MET A 553 29.87 0.07 -14.72
C MET A 553 31.24 -0.58 -14.72
N TYR A 554 31.54 -1.39 -13.70
CA TYR A 554 32.75 -2.21 -13.72
C TYR A 554 32.44 -3.56 -14.32
N ALA A 555 33.09 -3.85 -15.45
CA ALA A 555 32.89 -5.05 -16.23
C ALA A 555 34.09 -5.37 -17.12
N ASP A 556 34.41 -6.67 -17.25
CA ASP A 556 35.46 -7.13 -18.16
C ASP A 556 34.91 -7.56 -19.53
N LYS A 557 33.59 -7.80 -19.59
CA LYS A 557 32.89 -8.20 -20.81
C LYS A 557 31.61 -7.38 -20.99
N MET A 558 31.32 -7.01 -22.23
CA MET A 558 30.06 -6.38 -22.58
C MET A 558 28.98 -7.45 -22.78
N THR A 559 27.97 -7.49 -21.89
CA THR A 559 26.83 -8.40 -22.03
C THR A 559 25.71 -7.78 -22.86
N ASP A 560 24.79 -8.61 -23.38
CA ASP A 560 23.63 -8.10 -24.13
C ASP A 560 22.75 -7.18 -23.28
N SER A 561 22.58 -7.49 -22.00
CA SER A 561 21.84 -6.66 -21.04
C SER A 561 22.49 -5.30 -20.84
N MET A 562 23.83 -5.25 -20.70
CA MET A 562 24.56 -3.99 -20.58
C MET A 562 24.45 -3.18 -21.87
N LYS A 563 24.67 -3.79 -23.01
CA LYS A 563 24.59 -3.13 -24.32
C LYS A 563 23.22 -2.49 -24.53
N TYR A 564 22.14 -3.26 -24.29
CA TYR A 564 20.78 -2.74 -24.38
C TYR A 564 20.55 -1.53 -23.45
N ALA A 565 20.97 -1.63 -22.19
CA ALA A 565 20.78 -0.56 -21.22
C ALA A 565 21.56 0.72 -21.59
N ILE A 566 22.78 0.56 -22.08
CA ILE A 566 23.62 1.67 -22.54
C ILE A 566 23.03 2.33 -23.79
N ASP A 567 22.68 1.53 -24.80
CA ASP A 567 22.12 2.02 -26.07
C ASP A 567 20.80 2.77 -25.83
N GLU A 568 19.90 2.23 -25.00
CA GLU A 568 18.62 2.85 -24.69
C GLU A 568 18.81 4.16 -23.87
N THR A 569 19.71 4.16 -22.89
CA THR A 569 20.03 5.38 -22.14
C THR A 569 20.61 6.45 -23.04
N GLN A 570 21.51 6.10 -23.96
CA GLN A 570 22.10 7.02 -24.91
C GLN A 570 21.03 7.56 -25.88
N ARG A 571 20.14 6.71 -26.39
CA ARG A 571 19.01 7.11 -27.25
C ARG A 571 18.14 8.16 -26.55
N ARG A 572 17.76 7.90 -25.31
CA ARG A 572 16.94 8.82 -24.50
C ARG A 572 17.68 10.14 -24.29
N ARG A 573 18.96 10.09 -23.93
CA ARG A 573 19.79 11.28 -23.71
C ARG A 573 19.87 12.15 -24.97
N GLU A 574 20.03 11.57 -26.15
CA GLU A 574 20.10 12.32 -27.42
C GLU A 574 18.78 13.02 -27.74
N ILE A 575 17.63 12.36 -27.50
CA ILE A 575 16.31 12.96 -27.67
C ILE A 575 16.15 14.15 -26.73
N GLN A 576 16.53 14.00 -25.46
CA GLN A 576 16.45 15.04 -24.44
C GLN A 576 17.36 16.24 -24.79
N MET A 577 18.60 15.99 -25.24
CA MET A 577 19.51 17.04 -25.65
C MET A 577 18.96 17.85 -26.83
N LYS A 578 18.47 17.19 -27.88
CA LYS A 578 17.87 17.85 -29.04
C LYS A 578 16.64 18.69 -28.63
N HIS A 579 15.83 18.20 -27.71
CA HIS A 579 14.70 18.94 -27.20
C HIS A 579 15.14 20.21 -26.45
N ASN A 580 16.11 20.07 -25.54
CA ASN A 580 16.64 21.19 -24.77
C ASN A 580 17.27 22.26 -25.68
N GLU A 581 18.07 21.85 -26.67
CA GLU A 581 18.67 22.77 -27.66
C GLU A 581 17.58 23.53 -28.45
N LYS A 582 16.56 22.82 -28.92
CA LYS A 582 15.46 23.39 -29.68
C LYS A 582 14.67 24.43 -28.88
N HIS A 583 14.49 24.23 -27.57
CA HIS A 583 13.67 25.07 -26.72
C HIS A 583 14.49 26.00 -25.79
N GLY A 584 15.82 25.99 -25.89
CA GLY A 584 16.69 26.81 -25.06
C GLY A 584 16.62 26.46 -23.56
N ILE A 585 16.36 25.18 -23.21
CA ILE A 585 16.21 24.73 -21.84
C ILE A 585 17.56 24.36 -21.26
N THR A 586 17.91 24.93 -20.10
CA THR A 586 19.08 24.54 -19.31
C THR A 586 18.67 23.55 -18.24
N PRO A 587 19.28 22.35 -18.17
CA PRO A 587 18.99 21.35 -17.12
C PRO A 587 19.19 21.93 -15.74
N LYS A 588 18.24 21.67 -14.82
CA LYS A 588 18.34 22.09 -13.41
C LYS A 588 17.88 20.98 -12.49
N THR A 589 18.70 20.66 -11.49
CA THR A 589 18.32 19.78 -10.39
C THR A 589 17.27 20.47 -9.52
N ILE A 590 16.18 19.79 -9.22
CA ILE A 590 15.15 20.30 -8.32
C ILE A 590 15.45 19.83 -6.90
N ASN A 591 15.69 20.77 -6.00
CA ASN A 591 15.76 20.48 -4.56
C ASN A 591 14.34 20.39 -4.00
N LYS A 592 13.84 19.19 -3.84
CA LYS A 592 12.60 18.95 -3.09
C LYS A 592 12.87 19.07 -1.59
N LYS A 593 11.96 19.75 -0.87
CA LYS A 593 11.96 19.72 0.59
C LYS A 593 11.90 18.26 1.04
N ILE A 594 12.68 17.93 2.06
CA ILE A 594 12.63 16.62 2.69
C ILE A 594 11.33 16.63 3.50
N HIS A 595 10.28 16.02 2.97
CA HIS A 595 9.07 15.77 3.74
C HIS A 595 9.36 14.55 4.63
N ASP A 596 9.13 14.68 5.92
CA ASP A 596 9.12 13.54 6.83
C ASP A 596 7.96 12.64 6.42
N LEU A 597 8.25 11.49 5.82
CA LEU A 597 7.26 10.47 5.45
C LEU A 597 6.58 9.86 6.69
N ILE A 598 7.06 10.21 7.88
CA ILE A 598 6.49 9.82 9.17
C ILE A 598 5.36 10.78 9.59
N SER A 599 5.30 12.00 9.05
CA SER A 599 4.31 13.02 9.41
C SER A 599 3.05 13.03 8.55
N ALA A 600 2.83 12.06 7.68
CA ALA A 600 1.53 11.92 7.00
C ALA A 600 0.39 11.54 7.96
N ASN A 601 0.70 11.23 9.23
CA ASN A 601 -0.29 10.94 10.28
C ASN A 601 -0.30 11.97 11.43
N VAL A 602 0.45 13.10 11.30
CA VAL A 602 0.49 14.14 12.37
C VAL A 602 0.58 15.53 11.74
N GLU A 603 -0.42 15.92 10.97
CA GLU A 603 -0.64 17.33 10.66
C GLU A 603 -2.11 17.68 10.89
N ASN A 604 -2.46 17.73 12.19
CA ASN A 604 -3.54 18.59 12.69
C ASN A 604 -3.32 18.91 14.18
N ASP A 605 -2.15 19.47 14.52
CA ASP A 605 -1.97 20.17 15.79
C ASP A 605 -0.81 21.17 15.69
N GLU A 606 -0.95 22.19 14.85
CA GLU A 606 -0.24 23.45 15.05
C GLU A 606 -1.06 24.32 15.99
N ASN A 607 -0.92 24.04 17.28
CA ASN A 607 -0.98 25.02 18.36
C ASN A 607 -0.87 24.32 19.73
N ASN A 608 0.31 23.88 20.08
CA ASN A 608 0.71 23.84 21.48
C ASN A 608 2.23 23.70 21.60
N ASP A 609 2.89 24.81 21.85
CA ASP A 609 4.24 24.85 22.41
C ASP A 609 4.31 24.01 23.68
N LYS A 610 4.92 22.83 23.61
CA LYS A 610 5.57 22.19 24.76
C LYS A 610 6.74 21.33 24.28
N ALA A 611 7.89 21.67 24.80
CA ALA A 611 9.20 21.09 24.58
C ALA A 611 9.19 19.55 24.62
N GLN A 612 9.45 18.91 23.47
CA GLN A 612 9.89 17.53 23.43
C GLN A 612 11.32 17.44 23.94
N THR A 613 11.50 16.76 25.04
CA THR A 613 12.82 16.45 25.58
C THR A 613 13.47 15.37 24.71
N VAL A 614 14.28 15.80 23.78
CA VAL A 614 15.14 14.91 22.97
C VAL A 614 16.18 14.29 23.91
N ILE A 615 16.17 12.97 24.06
CA ILE A 615 17.19 12.24 24.82
C ILE A 615 18.51 12.23 24.01
N PRO A 616 19.60 12.85 24.49
CA PRO A 616 20.87 12.84 23.77
C PRO A 616 21.51 11.45 23.81
N LYS A 617 21.94 10.94 22.69
CA LYS A 617 22.53 9.59 22.48
C LYS A 617 23.86 9.30 23.20
N LYS A 618 24.37 10.18 24.08
CA LYS A 618 25.54 9.94 24.96
C LYS A 618 25.37 10.67 26.30
N MET A 619 24.72 10.02 27.22
CA MET A 619 24.67 10.50 28.61
C MET A 619 25.78 9.86 29.44
N THR A 620 26.42 10.63 30.33
CA THR A 620 27.27 10.06 31.37
C THR A 620 26.41 9.33 32.42
N LYS A 621 26.96 8.30 33.09
CA LYS A 621 26.24 7.53 34.11
C LYS A 621 25.54 8.40 35.18
N LYS A 622 26.10 9.56 35.48
CA LYS A 622 25.57 10.50 36.49
C LYS A 622 24.41 11.37 35.97
N GLU A 623 24.45 11.71 34.68
CA GLU A 623 23.35 12.42 34.01
C GLU A 623 22.17 11.47 33.74
N ARG A 624 22.45 10.23 33.37
CA ARG A 624 21.45 9.21 33.20
C ARG A 624 20.68 8.92 34.52
N GLN A 625 21.37 8.77 35.66
CA GLN A 625 20.71 8.58 36.94
C GLN A 625 19.82 9.74 37.30
N LYS A 626 20.25 11.00 37.05
CA LYS A 626 19.42 12.17 37.25
C LYS A 626 18.16 12.20 36.38
N THR A 627 18.31 11.77 35.11
CA THR A 627 17.16 11.69 34.18
C THR A 627 16.18 10.60 34.63
N ILE A 628 16.66 9.44 35.04
CA ILE A 628 15.84 8.37 35.62
C ILE A 628 15.06 8.87 36.84
N ASP A 629 15.72 9.57 37.79
CA ASP A 629 15.09 10.09 39.00
C ASP A 629 14.02 11.16 38.69
N ASN A 630 14.25 11.99 37.68
CA ASN A 630 13.28 13.00 37.23
C ASN A 630 12.06 12.36 36.53
N ILE A 631 12.27 11.44 35.59
CA ILE A 631 11.19 10.74 34.89
C ILE A 631 10.33 9.94 35.89
N GLU A 632 10.98 9.28 36.87
CA GLU A 632 10.26 8.55 37.93
C GLU A 632 9.39 9.48 38.80
N LYS A 633 9.86 10.68 39.05
CA LYS A 633 9.10 11.69 39.79
C LYS A 633 7.91 12.24 38.98
N GLU A 634 8.13 12.53 37.71
CA GLU A 634 7.06 12.99 36.80
C GLU A 634 6.01 11.90 36.56
N MET A 635 6.42 10.65 36.40
CA MET A 635 5.51 9.50 36.29
C MET A 635 4.62 9.35 37.50
N LYS A 636 5.20 9.47 38.73
CA LYS A 636 4.44 9.41 39.96
C LYS A 636 3.49 10.60 40.12
N GLN A 637 3.86 11.77 39.60
CA GLN A 637 2.99 12.94 39.63
C GLN A 637 1.83 12.78 38.63
N ALA A 638 2.10 12.36 37.39
CA ALA A 638 1.07 12.08 36.40
C ALA A 638 0.06 11.02 36.90
N ALA A 639 0.55 9.96 37.54
CA ALA A 639 -0.34 8.96 38.17
C ALA A 639 -1.22 9.54 39.29
N LYS A 640 -0.72 10.51 40.10
CA LYS A 640 -1.51 11.20 41.11
C LYS A 640 -2.57 12.12 40.51
N ASP A 641 -2.24 12.74 39.38
CA ASP A 641 -3.12 13.65 38.64
C ASP A 641 -4.13 12.88 37.77
N LEU A 642 -4.14 11.53 37.86
CA LEU A 642 -4.98 10.59 37.08
C LEU A 642 -4.75 10.65 35.56
N ASP A 643 -3.61 11.19 35.10
CA ASP A 643 -3.16 11.18 33.73
C ASP A 643 -2.40 9.86 33.46
N PHE A 644 -3.18 8.80 33.27
CA PHE A 644 -2.63 7.44 33.12
C PHE A 644 -1.91 7.24 31.78
N GLU A 645 -2.23 8.01 30.76
CA GLU A 645 -1.59 7.95 29.44
C GLU A 645 -0.16 8.47 29.55
N LYS A 646 0.02 9.66 30.10
CA LYS A 646 1.32 10.26 30.38
C LYS A 646 2.15 9.44 31.38
N ALA A 647 1.50 8.86 32.38
CA ALA A 647 2.17 7.98 33.34
C ALA A 647 2.69 6.70 32.68
N THR A 648 1.97 6.17 31.68
CA THR A 648 2.38 5.00 30.90
C THR A 648 3.57 5.31 29.98
N GLU A 649 3.54 6.42 29.26
CA GLU A 649 4.66 6.88 28.42
C GLU A 649 5.95 7.08 29.24
N LEU A 650 5.84 7.76 30.37
CA LEU A 650 6.98 7.99 31.26
C LEU A 650 7.53 6.68 31.85
N ARG A 651 6.65 5.71 32.13
CA ARG A 651 7.06 4.36 32.57
C ARG A 651 7.85 3.64 31.49
N ASP A 652 7.39 3.67 30.25
CA ASP A 652 8.02 2.99 29.13
C ASP A 652 9.39 3.62 28.81
N MET A 653 9.50 4.95 28.83
CA MET A 653 10.78 5.68 28.79
C MET A 653 11.73 5.28 29.93
N LEU A 654 11.20 5.07 31.12
CA LEU A 654 11.97 4.66 32.30
C LEU A 654 12.51 3.23 32.14
N PHE A 655 11.74 2.33 31.53
CA PHE A 655 12.17 0.97 31.22
C PHE A 655 13.26 0.96 30.15
N GLU A 656 13.16 1.74 29.08
CA GLU A 656 14.19 1.87 28.07
C GLU A 656 15.49 2.41 28.65
N LEU A 657 15.43 3.48 29.42
CA LEU A 657 16.60 4.04 30.10
C LEU A 657 17.24 3.06 31.09
N LYS A 658 16.47 2.20 31.75
CA LYS A 658 17.00 1.17 32.67
C LYS A 658 17.56 -0.04 31.92
N ALA A 659 17.06 -0.39 30.73
CA ALA A 659 17.50 -1.54 29.94
C ALA A 659 18.82 -1.30 29.19
N GLU A 660 19.13 -0.04 28.84
CA GLU A 660 20.39 0.32 28.17
C GLU A 660 21.60 0.44 29.12
N GLY A 661 21.49 0.19 30.38
CA GLY A 661 22.54 0.21 31.41
C GLY A 661 22.90 -1.15 31.90
#